data_ceee143c8209c20665984233140e4313
#
_entry.id   ceee143c8209c20665984233140e4313
#
_cell.length_a   1.000
_cell.length_b   1.000
_cell.length_c   1.000
_cell.angle_alpha   90.00
_cell.angle_beta   90.00
_cell.angle_gamma   90.00
#
_symmetry.space_group_name_H-M   'P 1'
#
loop_
_entity.id
_entity.type
_entity.pdbx_description
1 polymer ?
#
loop_
_entity_poly.entity_id
_entity_poly.type
_entity_poly.pdbx_seq_one_letter_code
_entity_poly.pdbx_strand_id
1 'polypeptide(L)'
;MASKWLGKISLVSLIITLIIVYQIFDLGQYLSLESLKSNQALLNSYYLENPAYVIGLYLLIYIISTAVSLPGAAILTLAGGTIFGFWMGLVIVSFASTIGATLAFLSSRYLFRDLIQSKFNDKLVSINHGIKKEGTLYLFTLRLVPVFPFFLVNLVMGLTSIKTLSYFFVSQLGMLPGTAIFVNAGTQLAQINSLKDIFSLNLLISFALIGVLPLLSKTIISWIKSRKHLGKFKKPKKIDYNMIVIGGGAAGLVSSYIASAVKAKVALIEKHKMGGDCLNTGCVPSKALIRSAKILNYFKRANEFGFESLTVKFEFSKIMERVQKVIHEIAPHDSVERYTQLGVDCIKGEAQILSPYEVQVNGQILTTRNIVIATGAGPFVPPLPGLNEVSYLTSDNVWNLKLLPKKLIILGGGAIGCELAQSFARFGSQVSIVEMSPRIMAREDEDVSTLISQKFKTEGISLFTSHKALRIEKEIKVLVCEHQGKEIKLPFDEILIALGRRAHVKGFGLEALGVEISSHGTIVADEYLRTTNYPNIFVCGDVTGPYQFTHVASHQAWFAAVNALFSPFKKFKVDYRVIPWCTFTDPEVARVGLNEKEAQEKGIPYHLSRYGINDLDRAITEGEAYGFVKVLTVPGSDKILGVTIVGDHAGDIICEYVAAMKHGFGLNKILGTIHIYPTLAEANKYAAGVWKKENAPKKALEFLAWFHEWRRS
;
A
#
# COMPACT_ATOMS: atom_id res chain seq x y z
N MET A 1 37.79 28.51 -22.02
CA MET A 1 37.35 27.12 -21.70
C MET A 1 38.45 26.27 -21.05
N ALA A 2 39.69 26.32 -21.52
CA ALA A 2 40.83 25.52 -21.03
C ALA A 2 41.10 25.68 -19.49
N SER A 3 41.07 26.89 -18.95
CA SER A 3 41.35 27.14 -17.53
C SER A 3 40.36 26.47 -16.55
N LYS A 4 39.07 26.34 -16.92
CA LYS A 4 38.08 25.63 -16.12
C LYS A 4 38.26 24.09 -16.11
N TRP A 5 38.78 23.54 -17.19
CA TRP A 5 39.09 22.10 -17.31
C TRP A 5 40.35 21.72 -16.51
N LEU A 6 41.38 22.58 -16.53
CA LEU A 6 42.59 22.36 -15.72
C LEU A 6 42.28 22.30 -14.22
N GLY A 7 41.44 23.18 -13.72
CA GLY A 7 41.02 23.14 -12.30
C GLY A 7 40.21 21.90 -11.91
N LYS A 8 39.38 21.39 -12.83
CA LYS A 8 38.66 20.13 -12.62
C LYS A 8 39.59 18.92 -12.56
N ILE A 9 40.56 18.87 -13.52
CA ILE A 9 41.53 17.78 -13.58
C ILE A 9 42.46 17.79 -12.38
N SER A 10 42.95 18.94 -11.91
CA SER A 10 43.81 19.03 -10.71
C SER A 10 43.08 18.59 -9.44
N LEU A 11 41.80 18.92 -9.27
CA LEU A 11 41.01 18.50 -8.10
C LEU A 11 40.70 17.01 -8.15
N VAL A 12 40.41 16.43 -9.32
CA VAL A 12 40.21 14.97 -9.47
C VAL A 12 41.51 14.23 -9.20
N SER A 13 42.64 14.72 -9.71
CA SER A 13 43.98 14.14 -9.45
C SER A 13 44.30 14.17 -7.96
N LEU A 14 44.04 15.27 -7.26
CA LEU A 14 44.25 15.38 -5.82
C LEU A 14 43.41 14.36 -5.06
N ILE A 15 42.12 14.22 -5.39
CA ILE A 15 41.22 13.25 -4.72
C ILE A 15 41.71 11.82 -4.95
N ILE A 16 42.06 11.48 -6.19
CA ILE A 16 42.62 10.15 -6.53
C ILE A 16 43.92 9.90 -5.79
N THR A 17 44.83 10.86 -5.73
CA THR A 17 46.10 10.73 -5.00
C THR A 17 45.86 10.48 -3.50
N LEU A 18 44.92 11.20 -2.87
CA LEU A 18 44.55 11.01 -1.47
C LEU A 18 43.95 9.62 -1.21
N ILE A 19 43.11 9.12 -2.10
CA ILE A 19 42.55 7.76 -2.01
C ILE A 19 43.65 6.70 -2.18
N ILE A 20 44.57 6.90 -3.10
CA ILE A 20 45.72 6.00 -3.33
C ILE A 20 46.62 5.98 -2.11
N VAL A 21 46.98 7.16 -1.55
CA VAL A 21 47.75 7.25 -0.32
C VAL A 21 47.07 6.54 0.85
N TYR A 22 45.73 6.75 1.01
CA TYR A 22 44.94 6.05 2.03
C TYR A 22 45.02 4.52 1.90
N GLN A 23 44.98 3.99 0.65
CA GLN A 23 45.06 2.55 0.40
C GLN A 23 46.47 1.99 0.50
N ILE A 24 47.49 2.68 -0.08
CA ILE A 24 48.90 2.18 -0.06
C ILE A 24 49.47 2.14 1.35
N PHE A 25 49.19 3.14 2.18
CA PHE A 25 49.65 3.21 3.55
C PHE A 25 48.70 2.53 4.56
N ASP A 26 47.67 1.84 4.06
CA ASP A 26 46.64 1.17 4.87
C ASP A 26 46.17 2.00 6.06
N LEU A 27 45.92 3.28 5.81
CA LEU A 27 45.51 4.24 6.82
C LEU A 27 44.19 3.86 7.53
N GLY A 28 43.41 2.92 6.93
CA GLY A 28 42.19 2.37 7.49
C GLY A 28 42.42 1.66 8.83
N GLN A 29 43.57 1.00 9.05
CA GLN A 29 43.90 0.33 10.30
C GLN A 29 44.08 1.33 11.45
N TYR A 30 44.58 2.54 11.17
CA TYR A 30 44.72 3.61 12.19
C TYR A 30 43.36 4.26 12.53
N LEU A 31 42.39 4.18 11.62
CA LEU A 31 41.01 4.63 11.82
C LEU A 31 40.12 3.47 12.32
N SER A 32 40.63 2.65 13.25
CA SER A 32 39.93 1.55 13.89
C SER A 32 39.69 1.83 15.37
N LEU A 33 38.65 1.20 15.94
CA LEU A 33 38.34 1.34 17.37
C LEU A 33 39.45 0.77 18.25
N GLU A 34 40.13 -0.28 17.79
CA GLU A 34 41.25 -0.94 18.47
C GLU A 34 42.48 -0.03 18.49
N SER A 35 42.84 0.60 17.36
CA SER A 35 43.95 1.56 17.30
C SER A 35 43.70 2.81 18.15
N LEU A 36 42.45 3.30 18.18
CA LEU A 36 42.06 4.44 19.01
C LEU A 36 42.28 4.11 20.50
N LYS A 37 41.87 2.92 20.92
CA LYS A 37 42.00 2.49 22.32
C LYS A 37 43.44 2.23 22.75
N SER A 38 44.24 1.57 21.89
CA SER A 38 45.65 1.29 22.18
C SER A 38 46.52 2.55 22.28
N ASN A 39 46.18 3.61 21.54
CA ASN A 39 46.94 4.87 21.51
C ASN A 39 46.30 5.99 22.36
N GLN A 40 45.26 5.71 23.14
CA GLN A 40 44.52 6.73 23.90
C GLN A 40 45.38 7.52 24.87
N ALA A 41 46.22 6.84 25.65
CA ALA A 41 47.11 7.49 26.64
C ALA A 41 48.10 8.44 25.95
N LEU A 42 48.66 8.01 24.82
CA LEU A 42 49.60 8.80 24.03
C LEU A 42 48.90 10.04 23.39
N LEU A 43 47.70 9.88 22.87
CA LEU A 43 46.92 10.98 22.29
C LEU A 43 46.53 12.02 23.34
N ASN A 44 46.17 11.57 24.54
CA ASN A 44 45.87 12.46 25.67
C ASN A 44 47.08 13.23 26.15
N SER A 45 48.28 12.60 26.25
CA SER A 45 49.51 13.30 26.64
C SER A 45 49.88 14.40 25.63
N TYR A 46 49.82 14.11 24.33
CA TYR A 46 50.07 15.12 23.30
C TYR A 46 49.05 16.26 23.35
N TYR A 47 47.78 15.97 23.64
CA TYR A 47 46.75 17.00 23.77
C TYR A 47 47.00 17.92 24.95
N LEU A 48 47.45 17.37 26.10
CA LEU A 48 47.78 18.16 27.30
C LEU A 48 49.02 19.06 27.09
N GLU A 49 50.02 18.56 26.34
CA GLU A 49 51.23 19.30 26.05
C GLU A 49 51.04 20.42 25.03
N ASN A 50 50.26 20.14 23.95
CA ASN A 50 50.10 21.05 22.81
C ASN A 50 48.65 21.07 22.31
N PRO A 51 47.67 21.64 23.06
CA PRO A 51 46.26 21.58 22.72
C PRO A 51 45.91 22.14 21.33
N ALA A 52 46.45 23.30 20.97
CA ALA A 52 46.17 23.95 19.69
C ALA A 52 46.66 23.14 18.49
N TYR A 53 47.81 22.50 18.60
CA TYR A 53 48.38 21.66 17.56
C TYR A 53 47.53 20.41 17.33
N VAL A 54 47.13 19.72 18.40
CA VAL A 54 46.32 18.50 18.34
C VAL A 54 44.93 18.80 17.81
N ILE A 55 44.30 19.91 18.23
CA ILE A 55 43.01 20.37 17.71
C ILE A 55 43.13 20.68 16.21
N GLY A 56 44.16 21.41 15.80
CA GLY A 56 44.38 21.77 14.39
C GLY A 56 44.61 20.56 13.51
N LEU A 57 45.44 19.61 13.95
CA LEU A 57 45.71 18.37 13.24
C LEU A 57 44.44 17.50 13.12
N TYR A 58 43.69 17.35 14.19
CA TYR A 58 42.45 16.61 14.22
C TYR A 58 41.42 17.22 13.26
N LEU A 59 41.22 18.53 13.32
CA LEU A 59 40.34 19.25 12.38
C LEU A 59 40.75 19.00 10.93
N LEU A 60 42.04 19.09 10.61
CA LEU A 60 42.57 18.88 9.29
C LEU A 60 42.29 17.47 8.78
N ILE A 61 42.60 16.44 9.58
CA ILE A 61 42.37 15.02 9.27
C ILE A 61 40.85 14.79 9.04
N TYR A 62 40.02 15.28 9.96
CA TYR A 62 38.57 15.07 9.86
C TYR A 62 37.98 15.73 8.60
N ILE A 63 38.35 17.00 8.37
CA ILE A 63 37.86 17.76 7.20
C ILE A 63 38.29 17.11 5.91
N ILE A 64 39.57 16.72 5.76
CA ILE A 64 40.08 16.06 4.55
C ILE A 64 39.39 14.71 4.35
N SER A 65 39.34 13.86 5.38
CA SER A 65 38.68 12.55 5.29
C SER A 65 37.21 12.66 4.82
N THR A 66 36.49 13.63 5.37
CA THR A 66 35.10 13.86 5.03
C THR A 66 34.94 14.49 3.63
N ALA A 67 35.80 15.44 3.26
CA ALA A 67 35.77 16.12 1.96
C ALA A 67 36.02 15.15 0.81
N VAL A 68 36.88 14.14 1.00
CA VAL A 68 37.18 13.08 0.04
C VAL A 68 36.16 11.91 0.13
N SER A 69 35.21 12.01 1.08
CA SER A 69 34.17 10.99 1.30
C SER A 69 34.69 9.61 1.72
N LEU A 70 35.82 9.57 2.46
CA LEU A 70 36.36 8.33 3.02
C LEU A 70 35.44 7.76 4.10
N PRO A 71 35.30 6.43 4.19
CA PRO A 71 34.61 5.80 5.32
C PRO A 71 35.43 6.00 6.62
N GLY A 72 34.77 6.28 7.75
CA GLY A 72 35.47 6.46 9.05
C GLY A 72 34.98 7.66 9.86
N ALA A 73 34.06 8.49 9.35
CA ALA A 73 33.57 9.65 10.07
C ALA A 73 33.01 9.33 11.47
N ALA A 74 32.38 8.16 11.66
CA ALA A 74 31.90 7.72 12.97
C ALA A 74 33.05 7.46 13.95
N ILE A 75 34.14 6.82 13.50
CA ILE A 75 35.32 6.54 14.32
C ILE A 75 36.04 7.84 14.69
N LEU A 76 36.17 8.77 13.73
CA LEU A 76 36.73 10.09 13.99
C LEU A 76 35.89 10.86 15.02
N THR A 77 34.56 10.74 14.95
CA THR A 77 33.67 11.37 15.94
C THR A 77 33.87 10.79 17.36
N LEU A 78 33.96 9.45 17.44
CA LEU A 78 34.28 8.77 18.71
C LEU A 78 35.66 9.22 19.24
N ALA A 79 36.67 9.29 18.37
CA ALA A 79 38.01 9.77 18.71
C ALA A 79 37.99 11.18 19.25
N GLY A 80 37.21 12.07 18.66
CA GLY A 80 37.03 13.42 19.19
C GLY A 80 36.47 13.46 20.60
N GLY A 81 35.51 12.57 20.92
CA GLY A 81 34.99 12.40 22.26
C GLY A 81 36.06 11.85 23.26
N THR A 82 36.84 10.86 22.80
CA THR A 82 37.89 10.23 23.57
C THR A 82 39.02 11.21 23.93
N ILE A 83 39.44 12.05 22.97
CA ILE A 83 40.59 12.98 23.13
C ILE A 83 40.19 14.27 23.82
N PHE A 84 39.09 14.90 23.42
CA PHE A 84 38.72 16.26 23.85
C PHE A 84 37.62 16.31 24.92
N GLY A 85 37.06 15.15 25.29
CA GLY A 85 35.89 15.09 26.16
C GLY A 85 34.61 15.57 25.47
N PHE A 86 33.53 15.65 26.23
CA PHE A 86 32.20 15.89 25.64
C PHE A 86 32.04 17.29 25.03
N TRP A 87 32.24 18.34 25.81
CA TRP A 87 31.90 19.72 25.36
C TRP A 87 32.83 20.22 24.26
N MET A 88 34.15 20.08 24.47
CA MET A 88 35.15 20.51 23.49
C MET A 88 35.09 19.61 22.24
N GLY A 89 34.95 18.30 22.43
CA GLY A 89 34.77 17.34 21.34
C GLY A 89 33.53 17.64 20.50
N LEU A 90 32.38 17.97 21.14
CA LEU A 90 31.17 18.33 20.44
C LEU A 90 31.35 19.55 19.51
N VAL A 91 32.01 20.61 20.00
CA VAL A 91 32.26 21.80 19.19
C VAL A 91 33.21 21.48 18.05
N ILE A 92 34.38 20.88 18.32
CA ILE A 92 35.40 20.59 17.32
C ILE A 92 34.82 19.66 16.23
N VAL A 93 34.20 18.54 16.61
CA VAL A 93 33.65 17.55 15.69
C VAL A 93 32.51 18.10 14.87
N SER A 94 31.62 18.90 15.50
CA SER A 94 30.47 19.48 14.82
C SER A 94 30.92 20.41 13.68
N PHE A 95 31.90 21.27 13.91
CA PHE A 95 32.46 22.13 12.86
C PHE A 95 33.28 21.36 11.83
N ALA A 96 34.14 20.44 12.25
CA ALA A 96 34.95 19.62 11.36
C ALA A 96 34.08 18.82 10.38
N SER A 97 33.07 18.14 10.89
CA SER A 97 32.13 17.34 10.09
C SER A 97 31.33 18.19 9.10
N THR A 98 30.88 19.37 9.51
CA THR A 98 30.08 20.25 8.64
C THR A 98 30.93 20.92 7.56
N ILE A 99 32.14 21.37 7.87
CA ILE A 99 33.07 21.93 6.90
C ILE A 99 33.45 20.86 5.89
N GLY A 100 33.85 19.67 6.33
CA GLY A 100 34.21 18.57 5.44
C GLY A 100 33.02 18.10 4.57
N ALA A 101 31.81 18.00 5.13
CA ALA A 101 30.60 17.70 4.37
C ALA A 101 30.30 18.78 3.32
N THR A 102 30.56 20.06 3.64
CA THR A 102 30.36 21.16 2.70
C THR A 102 31.37 21.14 1.56
N LEU A 103 32.62 20.77 1.84
CA LEU A 103 33.62 20.57 0.81
C LEU A 103 33.29 19.39 -0.09
N ALA A 104 32.84 18.25 0.44
CA ALA A 104 32.34 17.12 -0.36
C ALA A 104 31.14 17.50 -1.23
N PHE A 105 30.21 18.27 -0.67
CA PHE A 105 29.06 18.83 -1.40
C PHE A 105 29.50 19.74 -2.55
N LEU A 106 30.46 20.64 -2.33
CA LEU A 106 31.00 21.52 -3.36
C LEU A 106 31.76 20.75 -4.43
N SER A 107 32.58 19.79 -4.04
CA SER A 107 33.30 18.90 -4.98
C SER A 107 32.31 18.15 -5.90
N SER A 108 31.25 17.57 -5.32
CA SER A 108 30.20 16.93 -6.11
C SER A 108 29.52 17.91 -7.06
N ARG A 109 29.21 19.12 -6.61
CA ARG A 109 28.55 20.17 -7.40
C ARG A 109 29.38 20.61 -8.60
N TYR A 110 30.68 20.79 -8.41
CA TYR A 110 31.56 21.31 -9.48
C TYR A 110 32.11 20.24 -10.43
N LEU A 111 32.30 18.99 -9.92
CA LEU A 111 32.92 17.93 -10.70
C LEU A 111 31.89 17.06 -11.44
N PHE A 112 30.80 16.68 -10.77
CA PHE A 112 29.93 15.57 -11.21
C PHE A 112 28.56 16.00 -11.72
N ARG A 113 28.16 17.27 -11.56
CA ARG A 113 26.82 17.73 -11.91
C ARG A 113 26.44 17.43 -13.36
N ASP A 114 27.32 17.77 -14.30
CA ASP A 114 27.06 17.63 -15.75
C ASP A 114 27.01 16.17 -16.19
N LEU A 115 27.85 15.32 -15.58
CA LEU A 115 27.95 13.88 -15.86
C LEU A 115 26.77 13.08 -15.31
N ILE A 116 26.25 13.44 -14.13
CA ILE A 116 25.20 12.68 -13.46
C ILE A 116 23.81 13.12 -13.90
N GLN A 117 23.62 14.41 -14.23
CA GLN A 117 22.37 14.87 -14.81
C GLN A 117 22.00 14.15 -16.11
N SER A 118 22.99 13.77 -16.92
CA SER A 118 22.74 13.03 -18.17
C SER A 118 22.35 11.55 -17.97
N LYS A 119 22.81 10.91 -16.86
CA LYS A 119 22.61 9.46 -16.62
C LYS A 119 21.52 9.10 -15.61
N PHE A 120 21.18 10.02 -14.66
CA PHE A 120 20.31 9.72 -13.52
C PHE A 120 19.21 10.77 -13.31
N ASN A 121 18.74 11.37 -14.39
CA ASN A 121 17.77 12.48 -14.34
C ASN A 121 16.51 12.14 -13.53
N ASP A 122 15.94 10.94 -13.70
CA ASP A 122 14.67 10.54 -13.05
C ASP A 122 14.77 10.47 -11.50
N LYS A 123 15.90 9.97 -10.98
CA LYS A 123 16.14 9.92 -9.53
C LYS A 123 16.43 11.31 -8.94
N LEU A 124 17.12 12.17 -9.68
CA LEU A 124 17.37 13.54 -9.28
C LEU A 124 16.10 14.41 -9.33
N VAL A 125 15.18 14.14 -10.25
CA VAL A 125 13.87 14.81 -10.32
C VAL A 125 13.09 14.58 -9.02
N SER A 126 13.06 13.36 -8.49
CA SER A 126 12.39 13.04 -7.22
C SER A 126 12.99 13.80 -6.03
N ILE A 127 14.33 13.85 -5.92
CA ILE A 127 15.02 14.57 -4.84
C ILE A 127 14.84 16.09 -4.97
N ASN A 128 14.96 16.64 -6.18
CA ASN A 128 14.71 18.06 -6.44
C ASN A 128 13.25 18.43 -6.18
N HIS A 129 12.29 17.54 -6.44
CA HIS A 129 10.90 17.75 -6.08
C HIS A 129 10.72 17.82 -4.55
N GLY A 130 11.37 16.93 -3.79
CA GLY A 130 11.40 16.99 -2.33
C GLY A 130 11.96 18.33 -1.81
N ILE A 131 13.06 18.80 -2.41
CA ILE A 131 13.65 20.09 -2.02
C ILE A 131 12.75 21.27 -2.41
N LYS A 132 12.13 21.26 -3.59
CA LYS A 132 11.17 22.30 -4.00
C LYS A 132 9.94 22.32 -3.10
N LYS A 133 9.44 21.16 -2.68
CA LYS A 133 8.24 21.00 -1.83
C LYS A 133 8.51 21.36 -0.36
N GLU A 134 9.61 20.86 0.21
CA GLU A 134 9.90 20.95 1.65
C GLU A 134 11.06 21.95 1.97
N GLY A 135 11.77 22.43 0.95
CA GLY A 135 12.89 23.35 1.11
C GLY A 135 14.03 22.76 1.95
N THR A 136 14.59 23.57 2.85
CA THR A 136 15.70 23.18 3.74
C THR A 136 15.31 22.12 4.76
N LEU A 137 14.01 21.93 5.06
CA LEU A 137 13.52 20.91 5.98
C LEU A 137 13.79 19.49 5.44
N TYR A 138 13.81 19.31 4.11
CA TYR A 138 14.17 18.03 3.49
C TYR A 138 15.61 17.61 3.84
N LEU A 139 16.57 18.55 3.71
CA LEU A 139 17.97 18.28 4.11
C LEU A 139 18.07 18.06 5.63
N PHE A 140 17.38 18.88 6.43
CA PHE A 140 17.36 18.72 7.89
C PHE A 140 16.88 17.31 8.29
N THR A 141 15.83 16.81 7.63
CA THR A 141 15.32 15.45 7.82
C THR A 141 16.37 14.39 7.51
N LEU A 142 17.07 14.51 6.36
CA LEU A 142 18.13 13.59 5.96
C LEU A 142 19.33 13.59 6.91
N ARG A 143 19.60 14.72 7.58
CA ARG A 143 20.70 14.84 8.55
C ARG A 143 20.31 14.31 9.93
N LEU A 144 19.08 14.55 10.34
CA LEU A 144 18.60 14.13 11.66
C LEU A 144 18.33 12.63 11.73
N VAL A 145 17.93 12.01 10.59
CA VAL A 145 17.64 10.57 10.49
C VAL A 145 18.79 9.86 9.76
N PRO A 146 19.69 9.15 10.45
CA PRO A 146 20.87 8.53 9.85
C PRO A 146 20.54 7.22 9.10
N VAL A 147 19.57 7.27 8.18
CA VAL A 147 19.19 6.13 7.32
C VAL A 147 20.15 6.00 6.14
N PHE A 148 20.68 7.11 5.66
CA PHE A 148 21.60 7.12 4.54
C PHE A 148 23.04 7.32 5.02
N PRO A 149 24.02 6.66 4.38
CA PRO A 149 25.42 6.91 4.67
C PRO A 149 25.76 8.40 4.55
N PHE A 150 26.52 8.91 5.50
CA PHE A 150 26.88 10.32 5.63
C PHE A 150 27.44 10.91 4.33
N PHE A 151 28.40 10.20 3.70
CA PHE A 151 29.02 10.65 2.45
C PHE A 151 28.03 10.72 1.28
N LEU A 152 27.05 9.80 1.22
CA LEU A 152 26.05 9.76 0.16
C LEU A 152 25.17 11.01 0.19
N VAL A 153 24.76 11.46 1.37
CA VAL A 153 23.97 12.69 1.53
C VAL A 153 24.77 13.90 1.03
N ASN A 154 26.07 13.97 1.34
CA ASN A 154 26.95 15.07 0.89
C ASN A 154 27.01 15.15 -0.64
N LEU A 155 27.28 14.00 -1.29
CA LEU A 155 27.44 13.92 -2.74
C LEU A 155 26.11 14.21 -3.46
N VAL A 156 25.03 13.56 -3.05
CA VAL A 156 23.71 13.71 -3.69
C VAL A 156 23.17 15.14 -3.54
N MET A 157 23.31 15.76 -2.37
CA MET A 157 22.85 17.13 -2.16
C MET A 157 23.66 18.16 -2.99
N GLY A 158 24.91 17.87 -3.30
CA GLY A 158 25.72 18.66 -4.23
C GLY A 158 25.14 18.79 -5.63
N LEU A 159 24.42 17.76 -6.09
CA LEU A 159 23.77 17.70 -7.41
C LEU A 159 22.42 18.44 -7.46
N THR A 160 21.93 18.90 -6.32
CA THR A 160 20.64 19.58 -6.18
C THR A 160 20.75 21.10 -6.26
N SER A 161 19.61 21.80 -6.27
CA SER A 161 19.53 23.27 -6.34
C SER A 161 19.69 23.99 -4.98
N ILE A 162 20.00 23.27 -3.89
CA ILE A 162 20.12 23.88 -2.55
C ILE A 162 21.32 24.85 -2.50
N LYS A 163 21.14 26.01 -1.86
CA LYS A 163 22.24 27.01 -1.69
C LYS A 163 23.28 26.50 -0.70
N THR A 164 24.57 26.77 -0.94
CA THR A 164 25.69 26.29 -0.09
C THR A 164 25.57 26.73 1.36
N LEU A 165 25.21 28.00 1.61
CA LEU A 165 24.99 28.50 2.99
C LEU A 165 23.83 27.78 3.68
N SER A 166 22.74 27.53 2.95
CA SER A 166 21.61 26.75 3.51
C SER A 166 22.01 25.32 3.82
N TYR A 167 22.82 24.71 2.96
CA TYR A 167 23.37 23.39 3.19
C TYR A 167 24.25 23.36 4.44
N PHE A 168 25.16 24.33 4.62
CA PHE A 168 26.04 24.42 5.76
C PHE A 168 25.26 24.53 7.08
N PHE A 169 24.40 25.56 7.22
CA PHE A 169 23.69 25.79 8.50
C PHE A 169 22.68 24.68 8.84
N VAL A 170 21.99 24.18 7.83
CA VAL A 170 21.01 23.08 8.03
C VAL A 170 21.73 21.78 8.38
N SER A 171 22.89 21.51 7.77
CA SER A 171 23.70 20.34 8.13
C SER A 171 24.28 20.48 9.53
N GLN A 172 24.78 21.66 9.90
CA GLN A 172 25.30 21.96 11.25
C GLN A 172 24.25 21.62 12.32
N LEU A 173 23.04 22.18 12.17
CA LEU A 173 21.96 21.96 13.14
C LEU A 173 21.40 20.52 13.10
N GLY A 174 21.27 19.96 11.89
CA GLY A 174 20.68 18.62 11.70
C GLY A 174 21.58 17.48 12.18
N MET A 175 22.91 17.66 12.12
CA MET A 175 23.86 16.65 12.58
C MET A 175 24.16 16.76 14.08
N LEU A 176 23.92 17.91 14.71
CA LEU A 176 24.33 18.20 16.10
C LEU A 176 23.84 17.13 17.11
N PRO A 177 22.56 16.66 17.08
CA PRO A 177 22.12 15.63 18.01
C PRO A 177 22.85 14.29 17.83
N GLY A 178 23.09 13.89 16.59
CA GLY A 178 23.87 12.69 16.30
C GLY A 178 25.32 12.83 16.74
N THR A 179 25.97 13.95 16.43
CA THR A 179 27.32 14.25 16.85
C THR A 179 27.45 14.21 18.38
N ALA A 180 26.50 14.81 19.11
CA ALA A 180 26.49 14.78 20.57
C ALA A 180 26.46 13.36 21.15
N ILE A 181 25.63 12.48 20.58
CA ILE A 181 25.52 11.10 21.03
C ILE A 181 26.80 10.31 20.73
N PHE A 182 27.40 10.47 19.54
CA PHE A 182 28.64 9.80 19.18
C PHE A 182 29.84 10.32 19.97
N VAL A 183 29.93 11.64 20.18
CA VAL A 183 30.99 12.22 21.03
C VAL A 183 30.87 11.72 22.47
N ASN A 184 29.63 11.67 23.02
CA ASN A 184 29.42 11.12 24.36
C ASN A 184 29.80 9.62 24.42
N ALA A 185 29.44 8.82 23.40
CA ALA A 185 29.90 7.43 23.35
C ALA A 185 31.42 7.32 23.30
N GLY A 186 32.11 8.24 22.60
CA GLY A 186 33.59 8.34 22.62
C GLY A 186 34.17 8.62 24.01
N THR A 187 33.56 9.56 24.78
CA THR A 187 34.00 9.84 26.14
C THR A 187 33.82 8.66 27.07
N GLN A 188 32.74 7.88 26.89
CA GLN A 188 32.52 6.67 27.71
C GLN A 188 33.48 5.54 27.32
N LEU A 189 33.80 5.39 26.03
CA LEU A 189 34.80 4.43 25.54
C LEU A 189 36.20 4.71 26.14
N ALA A 190 36.55 5.97 26.36
CA ALA A 190 37.79 6.39 27.01
C ALA A 190 37.91 5.91 28.46
N GLN A 191 36.79 5.64 29.13
CA GLN A 191 36.76 5.24 30.55
C GLN A 191 36.73 3.71 30.72
N ILE A 192 36.73 2.92 29.65
CA ILE A 192 36.73 1.46 29.72
C ILE A 192 38.15 0.93 30.03
N ASN A 193 38.38 0.49 31.24
CA ASN A 193 39.64 -0.14 31.69
C ASN A 193 39.52 -1.66 31.84
N SER A 194 38.30 -2.20 31.92
CA SER A 194 38.05 -3.63 32.10
C SER A 194 36.82 -4.11 31.31
N LEU A 195 36.69 -5.43 31.11
CA LEU A 195 35.50 -6.04 30.47
C LEU A 195 34.20 -5.73 31.23
N LYS A 196 34.28 -5.46 32.55
CA LYS A 196 33.11 -5.08 33.35
C LYS A 196 32.56 -3.68 32.98
N ASP A 197 33.45 -2.77 32.57
CA ASP A 197 33.11 -1.39 32.24
C ASP A 197 32.28 -1.31 30.93
N ILE A 198 32.33 -2.34 30.10
CA ILE A 198 31.49 -2.46 28.88
C ILE A 198 30.02 -2.50 29.26
N PHE A 199 29.67 -3.01 30.42
CA PHE A 199 28.29 -3.05 30.94
C PHE A 199 27.98 -1.83 31.83
N SER A 200 28.77 -0.77 31.79
CA SER A 200 28.45 0.46 32.52
C SER A 200 27.16 1.06 32.00
N LEU A 201 26.31 1.52 32.92
CA LEU A 201 25.00 2.08 32.59
C LEU A 201 25.11 3.26 31.59
N ASN A 202 26.14 4.10 31.75
CA ASN A 202 26.38 5.27 30.90
C ASN A 202 26.72 4.88 29.45
N LEU A 203 27.52 3.83 29.27
CA LEU A 203 27.88 3.30 27.95
C LEU A 203 26.65 2.66 27.26
N LEU A 204 25.91 1.84 28.00
CA LEU A 204 24.67 1.22 27.50
C LEU A 204 23.63 2.27 27.10
N ILE A 205 23.46 3.33 27.90
CA ILE A 205 22.59 4.45 27.57
C ILE A 205 23.07 5.16 26.29
N SER A 206 24.35 5.40 26.13
CA SER A 206 24.91 6.06 24.95
C SER A 206 24.67 5.26 23.68
N PHE A 207 24.87 3.93 23.70
CA PHE A 207 24.56 3.07 22.55
C PHE A 207 23.04 2.93 22.32
N ALA A 208 22.24 2.84 23.37
CA ALA A 208 20.80 2.84 23.26
C ALA A 208 20.27 4.13 22.60
N LEU A 209 20.84 5.29 22.94
CA LEU A 209 20.50 6.57 22.32
C LEU A 209 20.85 6.60 20.83
N ILE A 210 21.99 6.02 20.41
CA ILE A 210 22.34 5.88 18.99
C ILE A 210 21.27 5.04 18.26
N GLY A 211 20.83 3.93 18.83
CA GLY A 211 19.80 3.07 18.26
C GLY A 211 18.41 3.71 18.22
N VAL A 212 18.05 4.52 19.21
CA VAL A 212 16.73 5.17 19.33
C VAL A 212 16.66 6.49 18.55
N LEU A 213 17.78 7.13 18.25
CA LEU A 213 17.85 8.42 17.53
C LEU A 213 17.04 8.47 16.24
N PRO A 214 17.08 7.46 15.32
CA PRO A 214 16.28 7.48 14.10
C PRO A 214 14.77 7.50 14.38
N LEU A 215 14.32 6.81 15.43
CA LEU A 215 12.90 6.74 15.82
C LEU A 215 12.42 8.07 16.42
N LEU A 216 13.20 8.65 17.32
CA LEU A 216 12.93 9.97 17.90
C LEU A 216 12.91 11.03 16.81
N SER A 217 13.88 11.01 15.92
CA SER A 217 13.99 11.96 14.82
C SER A 217 12.75 11.94 13.91
N LYS A 218 12.28 10.75 13.52
CA LYS A 218 11.05 10.58 12.74
C LYS A 218 9.85 11.21 13.44
N THR A 219 9.74 11.02 14.74
CA THR A 219 8.65 11.58 15.57
C THR A 219 8.71 13.10 15.65
N ILE A 220 9.90 13.66 15.89
CA ILE A 220 10.13 15.12 15.97
C ILE A 220 9.81 15.78 14.63
N ILE A 221 10.26 15.22 13.51
CA ILE A 221 10.01 15.77 12.19
C ILE A 221 8.51 15.77 11.88
N SER A 222 7.81 14.66 12.16
CA SER A 222 6.37 14.57 11.96
C SER A 222 5.62 15.61 12.78
N TRP A 223 6.06 15.87 14.02
CA TRP A 223 5.51 16.89 14.91
C TRP A 223 5.77 18.32 14.41
N ILE A 224 6.98 18.63 13.92
CA ILE A 224 7.30 19.95 13.34
C ILE A 224 6.46 20.20 12.08
N LYS A 225 6.35 19.20 11.17
CA LYS A 225 5.51 19.31 9.97
C LYS A 225 4.05 19.56 10.32
N SER A 226 3.51 18.78 11.26
CA SER A 226 2.14 18.95 11.74
C SER A 226 1.87 20.34 12.33
N ARG A 227 2.79 20.85 13.17
CA ARG A 227 2.66 22.20 13.74
C ARG A 227 2.69 23.30 12.69
N LYS A 228 3.51 23.18 11.65
CA LYS A 228 3.57 24.15 10.55
C LYS A 228 2.24 24.28 9.80
N HIS A 229 1.52 23.17 9.59
CA HIS A 229 0.23 23.17 8.90
C HIS A 229 -0.93 23.56 9.84
N LEU A 230 -0.99 22.95 11.03
CA LEU A 230 -2.04 23.24 12.01
C LEU A 230 -1.97 24.65 12.56
N GLY A 231 -0.78 25.23 12.69
CA GLY A 231 -0.59 26.61 13.22
C GLY A 231 -1.20 27.71 12.35
N LYS A 232 -1.59 27.40 11.10
CA LYS A 232 -2.32 28.33 10.23
C LYS A 232 -3.80 28.47 10.63
N PHE A 233 -4.34 27.56 11.42
CA PHE A 233 -5.74 27.50 11.79
C PHE A 233 -5.90 27.69 13.30
N LYS A 234 -6.85 28.56 13.69
CA LYS A 234 -7.16 28.77 15.10
C LYS A 234 -8.00 27.59 15.61
N LYS A 235 -7.52 26.93 16.66
CA LYS A 235 -8.30 25.88 17.30
C LYS A 235 -9.50 26.47 18.03
N PRO A 236 -10.74 25.99 17.79
CA PRO A 236 -11.94 26.45 18.49
C PRO A 236 -11.81 26.29 20.02
N LYS A 237 -12.34 27.24 20.77
CA LYS A 237 -12.40 27.17 22.25
C LYS A 237 -13.36 26.10 22.74
N LYS A 238 -14.49 25.94 22.04
CA LYS A 238 -15.49 24.90 22.27
C LYS A 238 -15.49 23.94 21.09
N ILE A 239 -15.64 22.65 21.37
CA ILE A 239 -15.66 21.58 20.37
C ILE A 239 -16.97 20.82 20.54
N ASP A 240 -17.75 20.72 19.48
CA ASP A 240 -19.07 20.10 19.49
C ASP A 240 -18.97 18.56 19.44
N TYR A 241 -17.99 18.02 18.69
CA TYR A 241 -17.83 16.58 18.44
C TYR A 241 -16.39 16.10 18.71
N ASN A 242 -16.25 14.90 19.21
CA ASN A 242 -14.96 14.21 19.27
C ASN A 242 -14.48 13.81 17.86
N MET A 243 -15.45 13.49 16.98
CA MET A 243 -15.19 13.07 15.62
C MET A 243 -16.35 13.45 14.70
N ILE A 244 -16.05 13.98 13.51
CA ILE A 244 -17.00 14.12 12.41
C ILE A 244 -16.56 13.16 11.31
N VAL A 245 -17.52 12.36 10.82
CA VAL A 245 -17.34 11.42 9.73
C VAL A 245 -18.06 11.93 8.49
N ILE A 246 -17.37 11.96 7.35
CA ILE A 246 -17.91 12.45 6.08
C ILE A 246 -18.07 11.26 5.13
N GLY A 247 -19.32 10.91 4.83
CA GLY A 247 -19.75 9.78 4.00
C GLY A 247 -20.34 8.63 4.81
N GLY A 248 -21.58 8.24 4.48
CA GLY A 248 -22.37 7.20 5.15
C GLY A 248 -22.30 5.81 4.49
N GLY A 249 -21.19 5.51 3.78
CA GLY A 249 -20.89 4.16 3.28
C GLY A 249 -20.26 3.25 4.34
N ALA A 250 -19.85 2.03 3.96
CA ALA A 250 -19.32 1.02 4.88
C ALA A 250 -18.22 1.55 5.82
N ALA A 251 -17.28 2.36 5.31
CA ALA A 251 -16.22 2.95 6.13
C ALA A 251 -16.78 3.96 7.15
N GLY A 252 -17.68 4.86 6.72
CA GLY A 252 -18.24 5.87 7.60
C GLY A 252 -19.15 5.28 8.67
N LEU A 253 -19.99 4.33 8.30
CA LEU A 253 -20.88 3.61 9.23
C LEU A 253 -20.09 2.93 10.33
N VAL A 254 -19.07 2.13 9.98
CA VAL A 254 -18.23 1.43 10.95
C VAL A 254 -17.45 2.42 11.84
N SER A 255 -16.87 3.50 11.26
CA SER A 255 -16.17 4.53 12.05
C SER A 255 -17.09 5.18 13.07
N SER A 256 -18.32 5.54 12.66
CA SER A 256 -19.30 6.19 13.52
C SER A 256 -19.82 5.27 14.61
N TYR A 257 -20.12 4.02 14.27
CA TYR A 257 -20.51 2.99 15.23
C TYR A 257 -19.45 2.80 16.33
N ILE A 258 -18.19 2.63 15.94
CA ILE A 258 -17.09 2.44 16.89
C ILE A 258 -16.93 3.66 17.80
N ALA A 259 -17.01 4.88 17.23
CA ALA A 259 -16.92 6.09 18.04
C ALA A 259 -18.03 6.18 19.07
N SER A 260 -19.26 5.89 18.68
CA SER A 260 -20.40 5.88 19.59
C SER A 260 -20.31 4.77 20.63
N ALA A 261 -19.87 3.57 20.25
CA ALA A 261 -19.69 2.44 21.17
C ALA A 261 -18.73 2.76 22.32
N VAL A 262 -17.68 3.56 22.05
CA VAL A 262 -16.74 4.04 23.08
C VAL A 262 -17.16 5.37 23.72
N LYS A 263 -18.44 5.76 23.57
CA LYS A 263 -19.05 6.96 24.17
C LYS A 263 -18.46 8.30 23.68
N ALA A 264 -17.85 8.32 22.52
CA ALA A 264 -17.43 9.56 21.89
C ALA A 264 -18.64 10.20 21.17
N LYS A 265 -18.78 11.54 21.29
CA LYS A 265 -19.78 12.27 20.54
C LYS A 265 -19.36 12.37 19.08
N VAL A 266 -20.16 11.79 18.17
CA VAL A 266 -19.85 11.67 16.74
C VAL A 266 -20.99 12.17 15.88
N ALA A 267 -20.66 12.92 14.82
CA ALA A 267 -21.58 13.25 13.74
C ALA A 267 -21.18 12.47 12.47
N LEU A 268 -22.17 11.93 11.77
CA LEU A 268 -22.04 11.30 10.47
C LEU A 268 -22.80 12.16 9.44
N ILE A 269 -22.06 12.68 8.46
CA ILE A 269 -22.64 13.53 7.40
C ILE A 269 -22.73 12.71 6.11
N GLU A 270 -23.95 12.57 5.57
CA GLU A 270 -24.19 11.87 4.31
C GLU A 270 -25.04 12.74 3.35
N LYS A 271 -24.57 12.89 2.12
CA LYS A 271 -25.24 13.74 1.14
C LYS A 271 -26.33 13.03 0.31
N HIS A 272 -26.22 11.71 0.14
CA HIS A 272 -27.14 10.92 -0.70
C HIS A 272 -27.95 9.91 0.12
N LYS A 273 -27.44 8.69 0.24
CA LYS A 273 -28.10 7.57 0.91
C LYS A 273 -27.15 6.86 1.85
N MET A 274 -27.65 6.53 3.02
CA MET A 274 -26.95 5.67 3.97
C MET A 274 -26.67 4.30 3.35
N GLY A 275 -25.63 3.60 3.80
CA GLY A 275 -25.15 2.33 3.25
C GLY A 275 -24.16 2.47 2.09
N GLY A 276 -24.10 3.67 1.46
CA GLY A 276 -23.18 3.96 0.34
C GLY A 276 -23.36 3.03 -0.85
N ASP A 277 -22.30 2.84 -1.63
CA ASP A 277 -22.32 2.01 -2.84
C ASP A 277 -22.65 0.55 -2.54
N CYS A 278 -22.09 -0.04 -1.49
CA CYS A 278 -22.24 -1.46 -1.18
C CYS A 278 -23.73 -1.86 -1.10
N LEU A 279 -24.52 -1.11 -0.35
CA LEU A 279 -25.93 -1.36 -0.18
C LEU A 279 -26.74 -0.98 -1.42
N ASN A 280 -26.48 0.22 -1.98
CA ASN A 280 -27.40 0.84 -2.93
C ASN A 280 -27.08 0.51 -4.41
N THR A 281 -25.80 0.36 -4.77
CA THR A 281 -25.36 0.28 -6.17
C THR A 281 -24.26 -0.75 -6.43
N GLY A 282 -23.78 -1.45 -5.41
CA GLY A 282 -22.63 -2.35 -5.51
C GLY A 282 -22.93 -3.80 -5.16
N CYS A 283 -22.43 -4.21 -3.97
CA CYS A 283 -22.42 -5.62 -3.54
C CYS A 283 -23.82 -6.23 -3.42
N VAL A 284 -24.74 -5.53 -2.78
CA VAL A 284 -26.10 -6.06 -2.51
C VAL A 284 -26.88 -6.26 -3.80
N PRO A 285 -27.08 -5.22 -4.65
CA PRO A 285 -27.84 -5.39 -5.88
C PRO A 285 -27.18 -6.37 -6.86
N SER A 286 -25.85 -6.39 -6.98
CA SER A 286 -25.17 -7.30 -7.89
C SER A 286 -25.34 -8.76 -7.47
N LYS A 287 -25.21 -9.08 -6.18
CA LYS A 287 -25.35 -10.45 -5.68
C LYS A 287 -26.81 -10.92 -5.75
N ALA A 288 -27.78 -10.00 -5.56
CA ALA A 288 -29.18 -10.30 -5.78
C ALA A 288 -29.47 -10.64 -7.25
N LEU A 289 -28.87 -9.89 -8.21
CA LEU A 289 -29.00 -10.14 -9.64
C LEU A 289 -28.33 -11.46 -10.06
N ILE A 290 -27.07 -11.66 -9.64
CA ILE A 290 -26.27 -12.87 -9.90
C ILE A 290 -27.03 -14.11 -9.41
N ARG A 291 -27.64 -14.07 -8.23
CA ARG A 291 -28.40 -15.21 -7.70
C ARG A 291 -29.59 -15.56 -8.60
N SER A 292 -30.33 -14.57 -9.10
CA SER A 292 -31.43 -14.82 -10.04
C SER A 292 -30.92 -15.40 -11.37
N ALA A 293 -29.79 -14.88 -11.88
CA ALA A 293 -29.15 -15.40 -13.08
C ALA A 293 -28.63 -16.85 -12.91
N LYS A 294 -28.07 -17.18 -11.74
CA LYS A 294 -27.62 -18.54 -11.41
C LYS A 294 -28.78 -19.53 -11.36
N ILE A 295 -29.90 -19.14 -10.74
CA ILE A 295 -31.13 -19.99 -10.71
C ILE A 295 -31.64 -20.23 -12.14
N LEU A 296 -31.70 -19.20 -12.99
CA LEU A 296 -32.12 -19.37 -14.38
C LEU A 296 -31.19 -20.30 -15.16
N ASN A 297 -29.88 -20.25 -14.86
CA ASN A 297 -28.92 -21.18 -15.45
C ASN A 297 -29.14 -22.64 -15.02
N TYR A 298 -29.54 -22.90 -13.76
CA TYR A 298 -29.93 -24.26 -13.35
C TYR A 298 -31.15 -24.78 -14.12
N PHE A 299 -32.14 -23.95 -14.40
CA PHE A 299 -33.26 -24.36 -15.24
C PHE A 299 -32.82 -24.74 -16.67
N LYS A 300 -31.85 -24.04 -17.25
CA LYS A 300 -31.26 -24.38 -18.55
C LYS A 300 -30.52 -25.73 -18.52
N ARG A 301 -30.01 -26.11 -17.36
CA ARG A 301 -29.27 -27.35 -17.11
C ARG A 301 -30.13 -28.44 -16.44
N ALA A 302 -31.46 -28.29 -16.45
CA ALA A 302 -32.39 -29.19 -15.76
C ALA A 302 -32.16 -30.69 -16.06
N ASN A 303 -31.80 -31.01 -17.30
CA ASN A 303 -31.50 -32.40 -17.71
C ASN A 303 -30.30 -33.00 -16.97
N GLU A 304 -29.33 -32.21 -16.56
CA GLU A 304 -28.18 -32.68 -15.78
C GLU A 304 -28.60 -33.16 -14.37
N PHE A 305 -29.74 -32.68 -13.90
CA PHE A 305 -30.31 -33.00 -12.56
C PHE A 305 -31.48 -33.99 -12.64
N GLY A 306 -31.71 -34.65 -13.82
CA GLY A 306 -32.76 -35.61 -14.00
C GLY A 306 -34.15 -35.05 -14.25
N PHE A 307 -34.27 -33.76 -14.55
CA PHE A 307 -35.53 -33.13 -14.92
C PHE A 307 -35.67 -33.03 -16.44
N GLU A 308 -36.90 -33.08 -16.95
CA GLU A 308 -37.15 -32.75 -18.34
C GLU A 308 -36.83 -31.28 -18.61
N SER A 309 -36.61 -30.91 -19.91
CA SER A 309 -36.33 -29.53 -20.27
C SER A 309 -37.47 -28.61 -19.86
N LEU A 310 -37.17 -27.56 -19.11
CA LEU A 310 -38.15 -26.59 -18.61
C LEU A 310 -38.01 -25.29 -19.38
N THR A 311 -39.13 -24.79 -19.91
CA THR A 311 -39.22 -23.44 -20.46
C THR A 311 -39.69 -22.50 -19.36
N VAL A 312 -38.77 -21.69 -18.83
CA VAL A 312 -39.09 -20.69 -17.81
C VAL A 312 -39.40 -19.38 -18.45
N LYS A 313 -40.64 -18.90 -18.23
CA LYS A 313 -41.05 -17.53 -18.61
C LYS A 313 -40.76 -16.59 -17.42
N PHE A 314 -40.13 -15.48 -17.69
CA PHE A 314 -39.90 -14.44 -16.69
C PHE A 314 -40.01 -13.05 -17.31
N GLU A 315 -40.31 -12.06 -16.48
CA GLU A 315 -40.24 -10.64 -16.82
C GLU A 315 -39.01 -10.04 -16.13
N PHE A 316 -38.15 -9.40 -16.93
CA PHE A 316 -36.93 -8.79 -16.40
C PHE A 316 -37.22 -7.72 -15.34
N SER A 317 -38.32 -6.97 -15.47
CA SER A 317 -38.78 -6.00 -14.47
C SER A 317 -38.97 -6.65 -13.09
N LYS A 318 -39.52 -7.87 -13.02
CA LYS A 318 -39.75 -8.62 -11.78
C LYS A 318 -38.41 -9.03 -11.09
N ILE A 319 -37.40 -9.34 -11.91
CA ILE A 319 -36.06 -9.60 -11.41
C ILE A 319 -35.47 -8.33 -10.77
N MET A 320 -35.64 -7.18 -11.45
CA MET A 320 -35.15 -5.90 -10.94
C MET A 320 -35.95 -5.43 -9.70
N GLU A 321 -37.27 -5.69 -9.66
CA GLU A 321 -38.08 -5.47 -8.44
C GLU A 321 -37.56 -6.29 -7.27
N ARG A 322 -37.18 -7.56 -7.51
CA ARG A 322 -36.55 -8.40 -6.46
C ARG A 322 -35.22 -7.79 -6.00
N VAL A 323 -34.39 -7.27 -6.90
CA VAL A 323 -33.14 -6.59 -6.54
C VAL A 323 -33.43 -5.41 -5.61
N GLN A 324 -34.42 -4.57 -5.95
CA GLN A 324 -34.83 -3.44 -5.10
C GLN A 324 -35.40 -3.91 -3.76
N LYS A 325 -36.18 -4.99 -3.74
CA LYS A 325 -36.69 -5.58 -2.49
C LYS A 325 -35.57 -6.00 -1.56
N VAL A 326 -34.53 -6.68 -2.06
CA VAL A 326 -33.37 -7.10 -1.25
C VAL A 326 -32.63 -5.88 -0.68
N ILE A 327 -32.45 -4.80 -1.48
CA ILE A 327 -31.88 -3.56 -0.95
C ILE A 327 -32.71 -3.02 0.21
N HIS A 328 -34.04 -2.96 0.05
CA HIS A 328 -34.95 -2.45 1.09
C HIS A 328 -34.96 -3.32 2.35
N GLU A 329 -34.83 -4.64 2.22
CA GLU A 329 -34.74 -5.56 3.36
C GLU A 329 -33.46 -5.37 4.18
N ILE A 330 -32.36 -5.00 3.53
CA ILE A 330 -31.04 -4.76 4.19
C ILE A 330 -30.91 -3.31 4.69
N ALA A 331 -31.53 -2.34 4.02
CA ALA A 331 -31.41 -0.92 4.32
C ALA A 331 -31.63 -0.52 5.80
N PRO A 332 -32.55 -1.15 6.58
CA PRO A 332 -32.70 -0.85 8.01
C PRO A 332 -31.42 -1.05 8.83
N HIS A 333 -30.50 -1.92 8.39
CA HIS A 333 -29.25 -2.14 9.08
C HIS A 333 -28.30 -0.93 8.99
N ASP A 334 -28.44 -0.11 7.97
CA ASP A 334 -27.60 1.05 7.72
C ASP A 334 -28.41 2.38 7.83
N SER A 335 -29.61 2.34 8.41
CA SER A 335 -30.55 3.47 8.42
C SER A 335 -30.15 4.58 9.39
N VAL A 336 -30.65 5.79 9.13
CA VAL A 336 -30.52 6.95 10.04
C VAL A 336 -31.07 6.63 11.42
N GLU A 337 -32.24 5.99 11.49
CA GLU A 337 -32.95 5.63 12.73
C GLU A 337 -32.05 4.72 13.58
N ARG A 338 -31.49 3.67 12.98
CA ARG A 338 -30.58 2.75 13.71
C ARG A 338 -29.35 3.47 14.24
N TYR A 339 -28.67 4.28 13.41
CA TYR A 339 -27.45 4.96 13.82
C TYR A 339 -27.74 6.03 14.88
N THR A 340 -28.89 6.71 14.80
CA THR A 340 -29.35 7.64 15.85
C THR A 340 -29.59 6.89 17.17
N GLN A 341 -30.23 5.72 17.14
CA GLN A 341 -30.41 4.88 18.34
C GLN A 341 -29.07 4.40 18.91
N LEU A 342 -28.07 4.20 18.08
CA LEU A 342 -26.69 3.89 18.50
C LEU A 342 -25.94 5.10 19.07
N GLY A 343 -26.54 6.32 19.04
CA GLY A 343 -25.95 7.54 19.59
C GLY A 343 -25.05 8.30 18.59
N VAL A 344 -25.29 8.13 17.29
CA VAL A 344 -24.63 8.90 16.22
C VAL A 344 -25.56 10.03 15.77
N ASP A 345 -25.05 11.27 15.73
CA ASP A 345 -25.78 12.39 15.15
C ASP A 345 -25.71 12.31 13.62
N CYS A 346 -26.76 11.77 12.97
CA CYS A 346 -26.83 11.61 11.52
C CYS A 346 -27.33 12.91 10.89
N ILE A 347 -26.53 13.50 9.99
CA ILE A 347 -26.82 14.77 9.33
C ILE A 347 -26.86 14.53 7.81
N LYS A 348 -28.04 14.75 7.21
CA LYS A 348 -28.17 14.73 5.75
C LYS A 348 -27.72 16.07 5.19
N GLY A 349 -26.72 16.06 4.31
CA GLY A 349 -26.21 17.28 3.67
C GLY A 349 -24.82 17.10 3.07
N GLU A 350 -24.40 18.09 2.32
CA GLU A 350 -23.07 18.13 1.72
C GLU A 350 -22.08 18.77 2.69
N ALA A 351 -21.04 18.05 3.05
CA ALA A 351 -20.00 18.53 3.98
C ALA A 351 -18.96 19.36 3.24
N GLN A 352 -18.55 20.49 3.84
CA GLN A 352 -17.44 21.31 3.40
C GLN A 352 -16.43 21.45 4.55
N ILE A 353 -15.22 20.95 4.39
CA ILE A 353 -14.15 21.11 5.37
C ILE A 353 -13.57 22.51 5.23
N LEU A 354 -13.75 23.34 6.25
CA LEU A 354 -13.24 24.72 6.30
C LEU A 354 -11.84 24.80 6.93
N SER A 355 -11.60 23.95 7.91
CA SER A 355 -10.33 23.85 8.61
C SER A 355 -10.14 22.42 9.17
N PRO A 356 -8.97 22.06 9.70
CA PRO A 356 -8.79 20.78 10.39
C PRO A 356 -9.71 20.56 11.59
N TYR A 357 -10.45 21.59 12.01
CA TYR A 357 -11.33 21.57 13.20
C TYR A 357 -12.78 21.94 12.89
N GLU A 358 -13.11 22.32 11.64
CA GLU A 358 -14.41 22.88 11.30
C GLU A 358 -14.93 22.26 10.00
N VAL A 359 -16.17 21.79 10.04
CA VAL A 359 -16.90 21.27 8.91
C VAL A 359 -18.22 22.02 8.80
N GLN A 360 -18.50 22.56 7.63
CA GLN A 360 -19.79 23.20 7.33
C GLN A 360 -20.72 22.19 6.67
N VAL A 361 -21.98 22.18 7.10
CA VAL A 361 -23.06 21.41 6.49
C VAL A 361 -24.36 22.20 6.65
N ASN A 362 -25.14 22.30 5.59
CA ASN A 362 -26.42 23.02 5.58
C ASN A 362 -26.34 24.48 6.14
N GLY A 363 -25.24 25.17 5.86
CA GLY A 363 -25.00 26.53 6.38
C GLY A 363 -24.51 26.61 7.83
N GLN A 364 -24.52 25.51 8.59
CA GLN A 364 -24.04 25.43 9.95
C GLN A 364 -22.58 24.97 10.01
N ILE A 365 -21.77 25.62 10.84
CA ILE A 365 -20.38 25.22 11.12
C ILE A 365 -20.36 24.35 12.37
N LEU A 366 -19.86 23.13 12.23
CA LEU A 366 -19.67 22.15 13.30
C LEU A 366 -18.20 22.09 13.65
N THR A 367 -17.88 22.11 14.94
CA THR A 367 -16.50 22.02 15.41
C THR A 367 -16.16 20.61 15.88
N THR A 368 -14.96 20.13 15.55
CA THR A 368 -14.55 18.77 15.89
C THR A 368 -13.08 18.68 16.29
N ARG A 369 -12.76 17.65 17.06
CA ARG A 369 -11.39 17.29 17.38
C ARG A 369 -10.71 16.54 16.24
N ASN A 370 -11.45 15.66 15.56
CA ASN A 370 -10.96 14.81 14.47
C ASN A 370 -11.97 14.75 13.33
N ILE A 371 -11.47 14.65 12.10
CA ILE A 371 -12.29 14.42 10.91
C ILE A 371 -11.90 13.05 10.33
N VAL A 372 -12.89 12.24 9.97
CA VAL A 372 -12.71 11.00 9.21
C VAL A 372 -13.36 11.16 7.84
N ILE A 373 -12.57 11.07 6.79
CA ILE A 373 -13.01 11.16 5.40
C ILE A 373 -13.27 9.74 4.91
N ALA A 374 -14.54 9.44 4.61
CA ALA A 374 -15.04 8.14 4.17
C ALA A 374 -15.92 8.29 2.91
N THR A 375 -15.55 9.24 2.03
CA THR A 375 -16.34 9.67 0.86
C THR A 375 -16.40 8.64 -0.28
N GLY A 376 -15.65 7.54 -0.18
CA GLY A 376 -15.68 6.43 -1.13
C GLY A 376 -15.19 6.78 -2.54
N ALA A 377 -15.72 6.06 -3.53
CA ALA A 377 -15.39 6.20 -4.95
C ALA A 377 -16.67 5.97 -5.80
N GLY A 378 -16.67 6.47 -7.01
CA GLY A 378 -17.70 6.20 -8.01
C GLY A 378 -17.13 5.56 -9.27
N PRO A 379 -17.97 5.16 -10.26
CA PRO A 379 -17.51 4.59 -11.51
C PRO A 379 -16.64 5.58 -12.29
N PHE A 380 -15.57 5.08 -12.89
CA PHE A 380 -14.76 5.87 -13.81
C PHE A 380 -15.37 5.84 -15.21
N VAL A 381 -15.79 6.99 -15.68
CA VAL A 381 -16.28 7.19 -17.05
C VAL A 381 -15.18 7.89 -17.86
N PRO A 382 -14.64 7.26 -18.91
CA PRO A 382 -13.56 7.85 -19.70
C PRO A 382 -14.11 8.95 -20.61
N PRO A 383 -13.29 9.91 -21.04
CA PRO A 383 -13.66 10.91 -22.05
C PRO A 383 -13.68 10.29 -23.45
N LEU A 384 -14.61 9.36 -23.70
CA LEU A 384 -14.78 8.68 -24.98
C LEU A 384 -15.62 9.56 -25.91
N PRO A 385 -15.14 9.94 -27.11
CA PRO A 385 -15.90 10.72 -28.07
C PRO A 385 -17.27 10.07 -28.38
N GLY A 386 -18.32 10.86 -28.36
CA GLY A 386 -19.72 10.41 -28.59
C GLY A 386 -20.39 9.75 -27.37
N LEU A 387 -19.68 9.43 -26.29
CA LEU A 387 -20.30 8.77 -25.13
C LEU A 387 -21.32 9.65 -24.42
N ASN A 388 -21.05 10.94 -24.27
CA ASN A 388 -21.99 11.89 -23.63
C ASN A 388 -23.23 12.19 -24.48
N GLU A 389 -23.26 11.73 -25.73
CA GLU A 389 -24.37 11.94 -26.68
C GLU A 389 -25.35 10.76 -26.70
N VAL A 390 -25.03 9.68 -25.99
CA VAL A 390 -25.87 8.49 -25.82
C VAL A 390 -26.15 8.22 -24.35
N SER A 391 -27.27 7.54 -24.07
CA SER A 391 -27.47 6.97 -22.72
C SER A 391 -26.48 5.85 -22.49
N TYR A 392 -25.82 5.86 -21.33
CA TYR A 392 -24.93 4.79 -20.92
C TYR A 392 -25.19 4.35 -19.48
N LEU A 393 -24.84 3.11 -19.21
CA LEU A 393 -24.95 2.49 -17.90
C LEU A 393 -23.61 2.50 -17.17
N THR A 394 -23.69 2.56 -15.86
CA THR A 394 -22.57 2.37 -14.92
C THR A 394 -23.04 1.47 -13.78
N SER A 395 -22.14 1.13 -12.85
CA SER A 395 -22.54 0.45 -11.61
C SER A 395 -23.55 1.24 -10.77
N ASP A 396 -23.71 2.56 -10.97
CA ASP A 396 -24.61 3.37 -10.16
C ASP A 396 -26.05 3.35 -10.69
N ASN A 397 -26.28 3.20 -11.99
CA ASN A 397 -27.60 3.37 -12.62
C ASN A 397 -28.15 2.11 -13.29
N VAL A 398 -27.35 1.05 -13.49
CA VAL A 398 -27.79 -0.21 -14.12
C VAL A 398 -28.98 -0.84 -13.37
N TRP A 399 -29.14 -0.56 -12.11
CA TRP A 399 -30.20 -1.06 -11.23
C TRP A 399 -31.59 -0.42 -11.51
N ASN A 400 -31.64 0.60 -12.34
CA ASN A 400 -32.87 1.28 -12.75
C ASN A 400 -33.48 0.72 -14.04
N LEU A 401 -32.80 -0.25 -14.69
CA LEU A 401 -33.29 -0.89 -15.89
C LEU A 401 -34.60 -1.63 -15.65
N LYS A 402 -35.58 -1.40 -16.49
CA LYS A 402 -36.87 -2.10 -16.48
C LYS A 402 -37.01 -3.09 -17.63
N LEU A 403 -36.31 -2.85 -18.72
CA LEU A 403 -36.29 -3.71 -19.90
C LEU A 403 -34.92 -4.33 -20.07
N LEU A 404 -34.90 -5.60 -20.46
CA LEU A 404 -33.65 -6.31 -20.77
C LEU A 404 -33.12 -5.80 -22.13
N PRO A 405 -31.88 -5.26 -22.19
CA PRO A 405 -31.28 -4.86 -23.46
C PRO A 405 -31.02 -6.10 -24.32
N LYS A 406 -31.40 -6.05 -25.62
CA LYS A 406 -31.15 -7.16 -26.54
C LYS A 406 -29.66 -7.31 -26.84
N LYS A 407 -28.96 -6.17 -27.08
CA LYS A 407 -27.51 -6.10 -27.32
C LYS A 407 -26.87 -5.20 -26.28
N LEU A 408 -26.07 -5.80 -25.42
CA LEU A 408 -25.34 -5.09 -24.35
C LEU A 408 -23.84 -5.14 -24.62
N ILE A 409 -23.22 -3.97 -24.76
CA ILE A 409 -21.76 -3.86 -24.73
C ILE A 409 -21.32 -3.51 -23.31
N ILE A 410 -20.30 -4.19 -22.82
CA ILE A 410 -19.65 -3.90 -21.54
C ILE A 410 -18.19 -3.49 -21.82
N LEU A 411 -17.85 -2.24 -21.49
CA LEU A 411 -16.49 -1.75 -21.55
C LEU A 411 -15.77 -2.10 -20.25
N GLY A 412 -14.77 -2.97 -20.34
CA GLY A 412 -13.96 -3.46 -19.25
C GLY A 412 -14.26 -4.90 -18.85
N GLY A 413 -13.23 -5.75 -18.94
CA GLY A 413 -13.24 -7.17 -18.57
C GLY A 413 -12.76 -7.43 -17.12
N GLY A 414 -12.92 -6.46 -16.22
CA GLY A 414 -12.66 -6.61 -14.80
C GLY A 414 -13.81 -7.31 -14.06
N ALA A 415 -13.72 -7.43 -12.72
CA ALA A 415 -14.69 -8.15 -11.89
C ALA A 415 -16.13 -7.70 -12.13
N ILE A 416 -16.42 -6.40 -12.05
CA ILE A 416 -17.78 -5.84 -12.24
C ILE A 416 -18.30 -6.15 -13.65
N GLY A 417 -17.44 -5.95 -14.67
CA GLY A 417 -17.81 -6.22 -16.05
C GLY A 417 -18.14 -7.70 -16.27
N CYS A 418 -17.33 -8.61 -15.74
CA CYS A 418 -17.53 -10.05 -15.86
C CYS A 418 -18.80 -10.54 -15.14
N GLU A 419 -19.04 -10.08 -13.91
CA GLU A 419 -20.23 -10.44 -13.10
C GLU A 419 -21.53 -10.03 -13.81
N LEU A 420 -21.58 -8.78 -14.30
CA LEU A 420 -22.77 -8.26 -14.99
C LEU A 420 -22.92 -8.88 -16.38
N ALA A 421 -21.82 -9.09 -17.13
CA ALA A 421 -21.86 -9.76 -18.42
C ALA A 421 -22.52 -11.14 -18.33
N GLN A 422 -22.09 -11.96 -17.40
CA GLN A 422 -22.62 -13.29 -17.21
C GLN A 422 -24.11 -13.26 -16.80
N SER A 423 -24.46 -12.32 -15.90
CA SER A 423 -25.84 -12.17 -15.45
C SER A 423 -26.77 -11.79 -16.59
N PHE A 424 -26.44 -10.78 -17.38
CA PHE A 424 -27.27 -10.32 -18.52
C PHE A 424 -27.34 -11.37 -19.64
N ALA A 425 -26.25 -12.06 -19.94
CA ALA A 425 -26.26 -13.15 -20.92
C ALA A 425 -27.19 -14.30 -20.51
N ARG A 426 -27.22 -14.66 -19.24
CA ARG A 426 -28.12 -15.69 -18.70
C ARG A 426 -29.57 -15.29 -18.80
N PHE A 427 -29.90 -14.01 -18.68
CA PHE A 427 -31.25 -13.47 -18.93
C PHE A 427 -31.61 -13.39 -20.41
N GLY A 428 -30.68 -13.55 -21.35
CA GLY A 428 -30.94 -13.61 -22.77
C GLY A 428 -30.44 -12.41 -23.59
N SER A 429 -29.67 -11.49 -22.99
CA SER A 429 -28.98 -10.43 -23.73
C SER A 429 -27.84 -11.01 -24.57
N GLN A 430 -27.64 -10.49 -25.79
CA GLN A 430 -26.42 -10.67 -26.55
C GLN A 430 -25.33 -9.77 -25.96
N VAL A 431 -24.41 -10.34 -25.18
CA VAL A 431 -23.42 -9.57 -24.44
C VAL A 431 -22.07 -9.61 -25.15
N SER A 432 -21.46 -8.46 -25.31
CA SER A 432 -20.08 -8.28 -25.79
C SER A 432 -19.23 -7.57 -24.76
N ILE A 433 -18.14 -8.19 -24.30
CA ILE A 433 -17.13 -7.53 -23.44
C ILE A 433 -16.03 -6.98 -24.33
N VAL A 434 -15.75 -5.68 -24.22
CA VAL A 434 -14.63 -5.01 -24.87
C VAL A 434 -13.57 -4.70 -23.82
N GLU A 435 -12.38 -5.28 -23.99
CA GLU A 435 -11.25 -5.15 -23.05
C GLU A 435 -9.97 -4.81 -23.82
N MET A 436 -9.29 -3.78 -23.35
CA MET A 436 -8.02 -3.34 -23.96
C MET A 436 -6.88 -4.31 -23.68
N SER A 437 -6.88 -4.98 -22.54
CA SER A 437 -5.91 -6.01 -22.19
C SER A 437 -6.09 -7.26 -23.05
N PRO A 438 -5.04 -8.11 -23.20
CA PRO A 438 -5.11 -9.33 -24.02
C PRO A 438 -6.05 -10.39 -23.43
N ARG A 439 -6.55 -10.23 -22.21
CA ARG A 439 -7.46 -11.16 -21.53
C ARG A 439 -8.38 -10.44 -20.54
N ILE A 440 -9.54 -10.99 -20.27
CA ILE A 440 -10.41 -10.56 -19.17
C ILE A 440 -9.77 -10.94 -17.82
N MET A 441 -10.19 -10.30 -16.74
CA MET A 441 -9.65 -10.54 -15.40
C MET A 441 -8.10 -10.47 -15.36
N ALA A 442 -7.51 -9.50 -16.04
CA ALA A 442 -6.06 -9.38 -16.29
C ALA A 442 -5.19 -9.30 -15.01
N ARG A 443 -5.79 -9.09 -13.85
CA ARG A 443 -5.10 -9.14 -12.54
C ARG A 443 -4.89 -10.57 -12.04
N GLU A 444 -5.69 -11.52 -12.52
CA GLU A 444 -5.57 -12.93 -12.16
C GLU A 444 -4.56 -13.64 -13.07
N ASP A 445 -4.15 -14.86 -12.70
CA ASP A 445 -3.28 -15.69 -13.51
C ASP A 445 -3.94 -16.09 -14.82
N GLU A 446 -3.14 -16.50 -15.80
CA GLU A 446 -3.63 -16.81 -17.15
C GLU A 446 -4.58 -17.99 -17.19
N ASP A 447 -4.33 -19.02 -16.38
CA ASP A 447 -5.18 -20.21 -16.29
C ASP A 447 -6.58 -19.87 -15.75
N VAL A 448 -6.67 -18.94 -14.79
CA VAL A 448 -7.94 -18.39 -14.28
C VAL A 448 -8.71 -17.67 -15.39
N SER A 449 -8.04 -16.73 -16.06
CA SER A 449 -8.64 -15.96 -17.16
C SER A 449 -9.10 -16.87 -18.28
N THR A 450 -8.33 -17.88 -18.62
CA THR A 450 -8.63 -18.87 -19.68
C THR A 450 -9.89 -19.66 -19.32
N LEU A 451 -9.99 -20.17 -18.10
CA LEU A 451 -11.14 -20.95 -17.63
C LEU A 451 -12.43 -20.10 -17.69
N ILE A 452 -12.40 -18.87 -17.17
CA ILE A 452 -13.56 -17.97 -17.20
C ILE A 452 -13.91 -17.58 -18.63
N SER A 453 -12.91 -17.32 -19.49
CA SER A 453 -13.14 -17.00 -20.90
C SER A 453 -13.81 -18.16 -21.66
N GLN A 454 -13.41 -19.38 -21.40
CA GLN A 454 -14.06 -20.58 -21.97
C GLN A 454 -15.50 -20.69 -21.49
N LYS A 455 -15.76 -20.54 -20.21
CA LYS A 455 -17.12 -20.56 -19.64
C LYS A 455 -18.00 -19.50 -20.28
N PHE A 456 -17.50 -18.28 -20.43
CA PHE A 456 -18.24 -17.18 -21.05
C PHE A 456 -18.57 -17.44 -22.50
N LYS A 457 -17.64 -17.99 -23.28
CA LYS A 457 -17.90 -18.41 -24.68
C LYS A 457 -18.98 -19.48 -24.77
N THR A 458 -18.98 -20.48 -23.87
CA THR A 458 -20.04 -21.50 -23.85
C THR A 458 -21.39 -20.94 -23.45
N GLU A 459 -21.44 -19.84 -22.68
CA GLU A 459 -22.68 -19.11 -22.33
C GLU A 459 -23.06 -18.04 -23.38
N GLY A 460 -22.34 -17.97 -24.52
CA GLY A 460 -22.67 -17.09 -25.65
C GLY A 460 -22.18 -15.65 -25.50
N ILE A 461 -21.28 -15.36 -24.57
CA ILE A 461 -20.69 -14.04 -24.39
C ILE A 461 -19.54 -13.84 -25.38
N SER A 462 -19.59 -12.77 -26.17
CA SER A 462 -18.53 -12.40 -27.10
C SER A 462 -17.43 -11.62 -26.38
N LEU A 463 -16.17 -12.06 -26.52
CA LEU A 463 -15.01 -11.45 -25.89
C LEU A 463 -14.14 -10.74 -26.93
N PHE A 464 -14.09 -9.42 -26.89
CA PHE A 464 -13.26 -8.55 -27.70
C PHE A 464 -12.06 -8.07 -26.83
N THR A 465 -11.10 -8.96 -26.61
CA THR A 465 -9.85 -8.64 -25.90
C THR A 465 -8.83 -8.02 -26.84
N SER A 466 -7.88 -7.25 -26.34
CA SER A 466 -6.96 -6.41 -27.13
C SER A 466 -7.69 -5.43 -28.06
N HIS A 467 -8.86 -4.97 -27.66
CA HIS A 467 -9.66 -4.00 -28.40
C HIS A 467 -9.76 -2.69 -27.63
N LYS A 468 -9.31 -1.60 -28.24
CA LYS A 468 -9.37 -0.25 -27.68
C LYS A 468 -10.60 0.49 -28.18
N ALA A 469 -11.51 0.88 -27.29
CA ALA A 469 -12.62 1.74 -27.63
C ALA A 469 -12.11 3.11 -28.12
N LEU A 470 -12.55 3.57 -29.28
CA LEU A 470 -12.13 4.83 -29.89
C LEU A 470 -13.20 5.91 -29.79
N ARG A 471 -14.42 5.59 -30.20
CA ARG A 471 -15.56 6.52 -30.25
C ARG A 471 -16.90 5.79 -30.35
N ILE A 472 -17.97 6.51 -30.10
CA ILE A 472 -19.35 6.08 -30.35
C ILE A 472 -19.93 6.87 -31.51
N GLU A 473 -20.52 6.17 -32.50
CA GLU A 473 -21.31 6.73 -33.60
C GLU A 473 -22.79 6.70 -33.17
N LYS A 474 -23.29 7.83 -32.69
CA LYS A 474 -24.60 7.92 -31.98
C LYS A 474 -25.80 7.61 -32.85
N GLU A 475 -25.79 8.07 -34.12
CA GLU A 475 -26.92 7.93 -35.04
C GLU A 475 -27.31 6.48 -35.26
N ILE A 476 -26.34 5.58 -35.21
CA ILE A 476 -26.54 4.15 -35.46
C ILE A 476 -26.24 3.29 -34.22
N LYS A 477 -25.99 3.92 -33.06
CA LYS A 477 -25.62 3.23 -31.81
C LYS A 477 -24.54 2.17 -32.01
N VAL A 478 -23.37 2.58 -32.49
CA VAL A 478 -22.20 1.71 -32.75
C VAL A 478 -21.02 2.17 -31.95
N LEU A 479 -20.40 1.23 -31.23
CA LEU A 479 -19.07 1.42 -30.65
C LEU A 479 -18.00 1.06 -31.69
N VAL A 480 -17.09 1.98 -31.97
CA VAL A 480 -15.93 1.75 -32.83
C VAL A 480 -14.75 1.43 -31.96
N CYS A 481 -14.15 0.26 -32.18
CA CYS A 481 -12.95 -0.19 -31.50
C CYS A 481 -11.79 -0.33 -32.47
N GLU A 482 -10.55 -0.18 -32.00
CA GLU A 482 -9.33 -0.48 -32.74
C GLU A 482 -8.80 -1.85 -32.28
N HIS A 483 -8.45 -2.72 -33.21
CA HIS A 483 -7.74 -3.95 -33.01
C HIS A 483 -6.72 -4.18 -34.12
N GLN A 484 -5.44 -4.26 -33.77
CA GLN A 484 -4.33 -4.47 -34.72
C GLN A 484 -4.33 -3.46 -35.89
N GLY A 485 -4.61 -2.19 -35.61
CA GLY A 485 -4.64 -1.10 -36.58
C GLY A 485 -5.92 -1.06 -37.46
N LYS A 486 -6.92 -1.92 -37.19
CA LYS A 486 -8.20 -1.95 -37.91
C LYS A 486 -9.34 -1.52 -37.02
N GLU A 487 -10.27 -0.75 -37.58
CA GLU A 487 -11.51 -0.40 -36.89
C GLU A 487 -12.55 -1.54 -36.99
N ILE A 488 -13.16 -1.86 -35.87
CA ILE A 488 -14.22 -2.85 -35.74
C ILE A 488 -15.44 -2.12 -35.19
N LYS A 489 -16.62 -2.33 -35.81
CA LYS A 489 -17.87 -1.70 -35.45
C LYS A 489 -18.78 -2.68 -34.71
N LEU A 490 -19.16 -2.34 -33.48
CA LEU A 490 -20.01 -3.17 -32.61
C LEU A 490 -21.34 -2.44 -32.33
N PRO A 491 -22.49 -2.92 -32.87
CA PRO A 491 -23.77 -2.32 -32.59
C PRO A 491 -24.30 -2.69 -31.20
N PHE A 492 -24.97 -1.75 -30.51
CA PHE A 492 -25.53 -1.96 -29.19
C PHE A 492 -26.90 -1.27 -29.02
N ASP A 493 -27.68 -1.76 -28.07
CA ASP A 493 -28.86 -1.07 -27.54
C ASP A 493 -28.48 -0.24 -26.34
N GLU A 494 -27.68 -0.87 -25.42
CA GLU A 494 -27.12 -0.25 -24.21
C GLU A 494 -25.62 -0.53 -24.08
N ILE A 495 -24.89 0.41 -23.48
CA ILE A 495 -23.47 0.28 -23.19
C ILE A 495 -23.23 0.49 -21.70
N LEU A 496 -22.53 -0.46 -21.06
CA LEU A 496 -22.17 -0.41 -19.66
C LEU A 496 -20.69 -0.09 -19.50
N ILE A 497 -20.37 0.94 -18.74
CA ILE A 497 -18.98 1.35 -18.46
C ILE A 497 -18.53 0.70 -17.15
N ALA A 498 -17.55 -0.21 -17.24
CA ALA A 498 -16.98 -0.97 -16.12
C ALA A 498 -15.44 -0.85 -16.08
N LEU A 499 -14.89 0.34 -16.37
CA LEU A 499 -13.46 0.63 -16.54
C LEU A 499 -12.73 0.96 -15.23
N GLY A 500 -13.35 0.68 -14.10
CA GLY A 500 -12.79 0.92 -12.77
C GLY A 500 -13.51 2.00 -12.00
N ARG A 501 -12.88 2.45 -10.90
CA ARG A 501 -13.48 3.38 -9.94
C ARG A 501 -12.56 4.58 -9.69
N ARG A 502 -13.14 5.73 -9.42
CA ARG A 502 -12.44 6.98 -9.10
C ARG A 502 -12.85 7.48 -7.72
N ALA A 503 -11.85 7.72 -6.86
CA ALA A 503 -12.08 8.22 -5.51
C ALA A 503 -12.70 9.63 -5.50
N HIS A 504 -13.64 9.86 -4.58
CA HIS A 504 -14.25 11.17 -4.37
C HIS A 504 -13.33 12.04 -3.49
N VAL A 505 -12.45 12.81 -4.12
CA VAL A 505 -11.44 13.63 -3.45
C VAL A 505 -11.60 15.13 -3.71
N LYS A 506 -12.69 15.55 -4.36
CA LYS A 506 -12.92 16.94 -4.77
C LYS A 506 -14.27 17.46 -4.30
N GLY A 507 -14.36 18.81 -4.16
CA GLY A 507 -15.62 19.50 -3.95
C GLY A 507 -16.07 19.63 -2.50
N PHE A 508 -15.23 19.21 -1.51
CA PHE A 508 -15.57 19.31 -0.09
C PHE A 508 -14.43 19.90 0.78
N GLY A 509 -13.53 20.69 0.18
CA GLY A 509 -12.55 21.53 0.90
C GLY A 509 -11.15 20.94 1.04
N LEU A 510 -10.84 19.76 0.50
CA LEU A 510 -9.48 19.18 0.57
C LEU A 510 -8.45 20.01 -0.19
N GLU A 511 -8.85 20.59 -1.31
CA GLU A 511 -8.01 21.41 -2.17
C GLU A 511 -7.47 22.62 -1.41
N ALA A 512 -8.35 23.31 -0.65
CA ALA A 512 -7.99 24.48 0.15
C ALA A 512 -7.02 24.12 1.30
N LEU A 513 -7.14 22.92 1.84
CA LEU A 513 -6.23 22.42 2.87
C LEU A 513 -4.90 21.92 2.29
N GLY A 514 -4.79 21.70 0.98
CA GLY A 514 -3.60 21.13 0.35
C GLY A 514 -3.32 19.70 0.81
N VAL A 515 -4.36 18.91 1.03
CA VAL A 515 -4.22 17.49 1.33
C VAL A 515 -3.63 16.76 0.12
N GLU A 516 -2.66 15.90 0.35
CA GLU A 516 -1.92 15.23 -0.70
C GLU A 516 -2.75 14.14 -1.39
N ILE A 517 -2.85 14.25 -2.72
CA ILE A 517 -3.50 13.24 -3.57
C ILE A 517 -2.42 12.47 -4.33
N SER A 518 -2.53 11.15 -4.36
CA SER A 518 -1.60 10.26 -5.06
C SER A 518 -1.74 10.38 -6.57
N SER A 519 -0.78 9.80 -7.33
CA SER A 519 -0.87 9.66 -8.79
C SER A 519 -2.07 8.82 -9.24
N HIS A 520 -2.59 7.97 -8.36
CA HIS A 520 -3.79 7.16 -8.62
C HIS A 520 -5.10 7.88 -8.27
N GLY A 521 -5.04 9.15 -7.85
CA GLY A 521 -6.21 9.97 -7.53
C GLY A 521 -6.83 9.69 -6.16
N THR A 522 -6.12 9.02 -5.24
CA THR A 522 -6.58 8.73 -3.87
C THR A 522 -5.89 9.63 -2.85
N ILE A 523 -6.48 9.84 -1.67
CA ILE A 523 -5.86 10.60 -0.59
C ILE A 523 -4.66 9.80 -0.03
N VAL A 524 -3.50 10.46 0.08
CA VAL A 524 -2.31 9.85 0.69
C VAL A 524 -2.46 9.82 2.21
N ALA A 525 -2.34 8.63 2.77
CA ALA A 525 -2.39 8.39 4.21
C ALA A 525 -1.13 7.67 4.71
N ASP A 526 -0.82 7.87 5.98
CA ASP A 526 0.21 7.11 6.68
C ASP A 526 -0.32 5.72 7.16
N GLU A 527 0.55 4.93 7.77
CA GLU A 527 0.22 3.60 8.31
C GLU A 527 -0.84 3.61 9.44
N TYR A 528 -1.22 4.80 9.92
CA TYR A 528 -2.27 5.03 10.93
C TYR A 528 -3.54 5.63 10.32
N LEU A 529 -3.62 5.71 8.99
CA LEU A 529 -4.69 6.33 8.20
C LEU A 529 -4.85 7.84 8.42
N ARG A 530 -3.78 8.56 8.80
CA ARG A 530 -3.78 10.01 8.91
C ARG A 530 -3.29 10.62 7.61
N THR A 531 -3.84 11.77 7.24
CA THR A 531 -3.29 12.57 6.14
C THR A 531 -1.89 13.08 6.49
N THR A 532 -1.03 13.26 5.49
CA THR A 532 0.37 13.64 5.68
C THR A 532 0.56 15.00 6.35
N ASN A 533 -0.38 15.93 6.15
CA ASN A 533 -0.28 17.31 6.62
C ASN A 533 -1.05 17.55 7.93
N TYR A 534 -2.12 16.78 8.19
CA TYR A 534 -3.03 16.99 9.31
C TYR A 534 -3.22 15.71 10.10
N PRO A 535 -2.59 15.58 11.27
CA PRO A 535 -2.63 14.34 12.07
C PRO A 535 -4.00 14.05 12.70
N ASN A 536 -4.92 15.00 12.65
CA ASN A 536 -6.31 14.87 13.13
C ASN A 536 -7.33 14.73 11.99
N ILE A 537 -6.86 14.60 10.73
CA ILE A 537 -7.71 14.23 9.59
C ILE A 537 -7.32 12.81 9.17
N PHE A 538 -8.26 11.89 9.31
CA PHE A 538 -8.14 10.48 8.98
C PHE A 538 -8.89 10.15 7.71
N VAL A 539 -8.49 9.08 7.04
CA VAL A 539 -9.14 8.63 5.80
C VAL A 539 -9.34 7.12 5.84
N CYS A 540 -10.46 6.63 5.33
CA CYS A 540 -10.73 5.20 5.22
C CYS A 540 -11.69 4.88 4.07
N GLY A 541 -11.63 3.65 3.56
CA GLY A 541 -12.39 3.19 2.42
C GLY A 541 -11.75 3.57 1.08
N ASP A 542 -12.55 3.47 0.02
CA ASP A 542 -12.11 3.60 -1.38
C ASP A 542 -11.42 4.93 -1.70
N VAL A 543 -11.63 5.94 -0.87
CA VAL A 543 -11.02 7.27 -1.02
C VAL A 543 -9.50 7.27 -0.80
N THR A 544 -8.95 6.28 -0.05
CA THR A 544 -7.52 6.22 0.26
C THR A 544 -6.76 5.09 -0.45
N GLY A 545 -7.39 4.11 -1.08
CA GLY A 545 -6.67 3.00 -1.71
C GLY A 545 -5.66 2.27 -0.76
N PRO A 546 -4.83 1.38 -1.30
CA PRO A 546 -4.79 0.88 -2.68
C PRO A 546 -5.93 -0.11 -3.00
N TYR A 547 -6.68 -0.56 -1.98
CA TYR A 547 -7.74 -1.56 -2.08
C TYR A 547 -9.11 -0.88 -1.99
N GLN A 548 -9.98 -1.12 -2.99
CA GLN A 548 -11.32 -0.56 -3.05
C GLN A 548 -12.34 -1.69 -2.85
N PHE A 549 -12.37 -2.25 -1.62
CA PHE A 549 -13.26 -3.32 -1.21
C PHE A 549 -14.01 -2.95 0.06
N THR A 550 -15.28 -3.34 0.16
CA THR A 550 -16.13 -3.05 1.32
C THR A 550 -15.55 -3.57 2.64
N HIS A 551 -15.03 -4.80 2.65
CA HIS A 551 -14.42 -5.39 3.85
C HIS A 551 -13.09 -4.69 4.23
N VAL A 552 -12.32 -4.18 3.26
CA VAL A 552 -11.14 -3.36 3.55
C VAL A 552 -11.54 -1.99 4.07
N ALA A 553 -12.60 -1.38 3.53
CA ALA A 553 -13.15 -0.12 4.00
C ALA A 553 -13.59 -0.23 5.48
N SER A 554 -14.30 -1.29 5.85
CA SER A 554 -14.70 -1.57 7.24
C SER A 554 -13.51 -1.83 8.16
N HIS A 555 -12.49 -2.56 7.68
CA HIS A 555 -11.25 -2.79 8.40
C HIS A 555 -10.49 -1.48 8.66
N GLN A 556 -10.30 -0.65 7.64
CA GLN A 556 -9.67 0.66 7.77
C GLN A 556 -10.44 1.58 8.72
N ALA A 557 -11.77 1.54 8.68
CA ALA A 557 -12.65 2.34 9.53
C ALA A 557 -12.39 2.12 11.01
N TRP A 558 -12.17 0.87 11.43
CA TRP A 558 -11.78 0.57 12.80
C TRP A 558 -10.49 1.28 13.20
N PHE A 559 -9.44 1.17 12.37
CA PHE A 559 -8.16 1.82 12.65
C PHE A 559 -8.26 3.35 12.63
N ALA A 560 -9.02 3.92 11.69
CA ALA A 560 -9.23 5.36 11.62
C ALA A 560 -9.93 5.88 12.89
N ALA A 561 -11.01 5.24 13.32
CA ALA A 561 -11.76 5.61 14.50
C ALA A 561 -10.95 5.47 15.80
N VAL A 562 -10.30 4.33 16.02
CA VAL A 562 -9.50 4.14 17.25
C VAL A 562 -8.26 5.05 17.27
N ASN A 563 -7.62 5.28 16.13
CA ASN A 563 -6.51 6.21 16.05
C ASN A 563 -6.96 7.66 16.24
N ALA A 564 -8.12 8.05 15.74
CA ALA A 564 -8.70 9.38 15.98
C ALA A 564 -8.97 9.63 17.45
N LEU A 565 -9.49 8.64 18.18
CA LEU A 565 -9.94 8.80 19.54
C LEU A 565 -8.84 8.51 20.58
N PHE A 566 -7.94 7.56 20.31
CA PHE A 566 -6.97 7.06 21.28
C PHE A 566 -5.50 7.32 20.96
N SER A 567 -5.18 8.04 19.85
CA SER A 567 -3.79 8.31 19.44
C SER A 567 -2.85 8.86 20.54
N PRO A 568 -3.30 9.66 21.51
CA PRO A 568 -2.42 10.11 22.59
C PRO A 568 -1.89 8.95 23.44
N PHE A 569 -2.66 7.86 23.58
CA PHE A 569 -2.30 6.72 24.43
C PHE A 569 -1.70 5.58 23.61
N LYS A 570 -2.33 5.20 22.49
CA LYS A 570 -1.90 4.09 21.65
C LYS A 570 -2.26 4.34 20.18
N LYS A 571 -1.39 3.91 19.27
CA LYS A 571 -1.61 3.97 17.83
C LYS A 571 -1.61 2.56 17.26
N PHE A 572 -2.52 2.30 16.34
CA PHE A 572 -2.70 1.01 15.69
C PHE A 572 -2.39 1.14 14.20
N LYS A 573 -1.42 0.35 13.75
CA LYS A 573 -1.06 0.29 12.32
C LYS A 573 -2.04 -0.60 11.59
N VAL A 574 -2.46 -0.15 10.39
CA VAL A 574 -3.26 -0.98 9.50
C VAL A 574 -2.44 -2.16 8.99
N ASP A 575 -3.02 -3.34 9.01
CA ASP A 575 -2.37 -4.55 8.55
C ASP A 575 -2.98 -5.04 7.23
N TYR A 576 -2.26 -4.82 6.14
CA TYR A 576 -2.63 -5.23 4.78
C TYR A 576 -1.92 -6.50 4.29
N ARG A 577 -1.28 -7.27 5.18
CA ARG A 577 -0.55 -8.48 4.79
C ARG A 577 -1.45 -9.55 4.19
N VAL A 578 -2.71 -9.58 4.60
CA VAL A 578 -3.69 -10.58 4.16
C VAL A 578 -4.96 -9.87 3.75
N ILE A 579 -5.15 -9.70 2.45
CA ILE A 579 -6.35 -9.09 1.85
C ILE A 579 -6.96 -10.11 0.89
N PRO A 580 -8.15 -10.64 1.19
CA PRO A 580 -8.89 -11.49 0.27
C PRO A 580 -9.78 -10.66 -0.66
N TRP A 581 -10.10 -11.22 -1.83
CA TRP A 581 -11.18 -10.74 -2.69
C TRP A 581 -11.79 -11.88 -3.49
N CYS A 582 -13.00 -11.65 -3.99
CA CYS A 582 -13.72 -12.59 -4.81
C CYS A 582 -14.41 -11.85 -5.98
N THR A 583 -14.33 -12.42 -7.18
CA THR A 583 -15.18 -12.10 -8.31
C THR A 583 -16.29 -13.14 -8.37
N PHE A 584 -17.54 -12.70 -8.28
CA PHE A 584 -18.72 -13.56 -8.14
C PHE A 584 -19.31 -13.98 -9.50
N THR A 585 -18.43 -14.33 -10.42
CA THR A 585 -18.81 -15.07 -11.63
C THR A 585 -19.21 -16.50 -11.26
N ASP A 586 -19.62 -17.30 -12.22
CA ASP A 586 -19.89 -18.71 -12.05
C ASP A 586 -19.06 -19.51 -13.08
N PRO A 587 -17.92 -20.11 -12.66
CA PRO A 587 -17.42 -20.24 -11.29
C PRO A 587 -16.98 -18.93 -10.65
N GLU A 588 -17.01 -18.86 -9.31
CA GLU A 588 -16.41 -17.79 -8.56
C GLU A 588 -14.87 -17.84 -8.65
N VAL A 589 -14.24 -16.66 -8.55
CA VAL A 589 -12.77 -16.55 -8.48
C VAL A 589 -12.40 -15.82 -7.22
N ALA A 590 -11.88 -16.54 -6.24
CA ALA A 590 -11.42 -15.97 -4.98
C ALA A 590 -9.89 -16.01 -4.87
N ARG A 591 -9.29 -14.95 -4.29
CA ARG A 591 -7.85 -14.88 -4.09
C ARG A 591 -7.49 -14.21 -2.76
N VAL A 592 -6.39 -14.67 -2.18
CA VAL A 592 -5.72 -14.04 -1.04
C VAL A 592 -4.21 -14.13 -1.21
N GLY A 593 -3.50 -13.05 -0.94
CA GLY A 593 -2.04 -12.98 -1.11
C GLY A 593 -1.59 -12.92 -2.58
N LEU A 594 -0.41 -13.48 -2.85
CA LEU A 594 0.22 -13.45 -4.17
C LEU A 594 -0.39 -14.49 -5.11
N ASN A 595 -0.50 -14.13 -6.39
CA ASN A 595 -0.62 -15.10 -7.47
C ASN A 595 0.74 -15.32 -8.15
N GLU A 596 0.81 -16.22 -9.12
CA GLU A 596 2.07 -16.53 -9.82
C GLU A 596 2.64 -15.31 -10.54
N LYS A 597 1.78 -14.55 -11.24
CA LYS A 597 2.17 -13.33 -11.94
C LYS A 597 2.83 -12.31 -11.00
N GLU A 598 2.19 -12.00 -9.87
CA GLU A 598 2.74 -11.05 -8.90
C GLU A 598 4.02 -11.56 -8.22
N ALA A 599 4.12 -12.87 -7.96
CA ALA A 599 5.32 -13.48 -7.41
C ALA A 599 6.50 -13.36 -8.39
N GLN A 600 6.27 -13.63 -9.67
CA GLN A 600 7.27 -13.49 -10.74
C GLN A 600 7.71 -12.03 -10.93
N GLU A 601 6.75 -11.09 -11.02
CA GLU A 601 7.04 -9.64 -11.15
C GLU A 601 7.86 -9.09 -9.97
N LYS A 602 7.65 -9.63 -8.77
CA LYS A 602 8.37 -9.25 -7.55
C LYS A 602 9.66 -10.05 -7.31
N GLY A 603 9.96 -11.04 -8.16
CA GLY A 603 11.12 -11.93 -7.98
C GLY A 603 11.03 -12.78 -6.70
N ILE A 604 9.83 -13.11 -6.23
CA ILE A 604 9.61 -13.94 -5.03
C ILE A 604 9.57 -15.40 -5.44
N PRO A 605 10.52 -16.25 -4.97
CA PRO A 605 10.49 -17.68 -5.26
C PRO A 605 9.31 -18.35 -4.56
N TYR A 606 8.65 -19.26 -5.28
CA TYR A 606 7.52 -20.01 -4.76
C TYR A 606 7.54 -21.47 -5.21
N HIS A 607 6.88 -22.32 -4.44
CA HIS A 607 6.46 -23.65 -4.83
C HIS A 607 4.95 -23.63 -5.08
N LEU A 608 4.52 -24.20 -6.22
CA LEU A 608 3.13 -24.23 -6.63
C LEU A 608 2.55 -25.62 -6.38
N SER A 609 1.44 -25.71 -5.65
CA SER A 609 0.62 -26.91 -5.55
C SER A 609 -0.79 -26.62 -6.06
N ARG A 610 -1.34 -27.54 -6.84
CA ARG A 610 -2.67 -27.40 -7.47
C ARG A 610 -3.50 -28.66 -7.24
N TYR A 611 -4.75 -28.45 -6.78
CA TYR A 611 -5.76 -29.48 -6.66
C TYR A 611 -6.95 -29.15 -7.59
N GLY A 612 -7.38 -30.12 -8.40
CA GLY A 612 -8.54 -29.96 -9.29
C GLY A 612 -9.84 -30.26 -8.56
N ILE A 613 -10.81 -29.35 -8.63
CA ILE A 613 -12.14 -29.53 -8.00
C ILE A 613 -12.97 -30.62 -8.70
N ASN A 614 -12.59 -31.01 -9.93
CA ASN A 614 -13.22 -32.12 -10.66
C ASN A 614 -13.09 -33.50 -9.97
N ASP A 615 -12.20 -33.62 -8.98
CA ASP A 615 -11.97 -34.84 -8.20
C ASP A 615 -12.59 -34.72 -6.77
N LEU A 616 -13.43 -33.72 -6.54
CA LEU A 616 -14.05 -33.47 -5.24
C LEU A 616 -15.48 -34.02 -5.22
N ASP A 617 -15.77 -34.99 -4.35
CA ASP A 617 -17.06 -35.68 -4.26
C ASP A 617 -18.24 -34.70 -4.15
N ARG A 618 -18.13 -33.68 -3.32
CA ARG A 618 -19.20 -32.69 -3.15
C ARG A 618 -19.44 -31.92 -4.45
N ALA A 619 -18.40 -31.48 -5.15
CA ALA A 619 -18.53 -30.75 -6.40
C ALA A 619 -19.17 -31.63 -7.49
N ILE A 620 -18.82 -32.91 -7.52
CA ILE A 620 -19.43 -33.90 -8.42
C ILE A 620 -20.92 -34.05 -8.12
N THR A 621 -21.29 -34.20 -6.85
CA THR A 621 -22.70 -34.37 -6.45
C THR A 621 -23.55 -33.16 -6.75
N GLU A 622 -22.97 -31.96 -6.77
CA GLU A 622 -23.66 -30.71 -7.09
C GLU A 622 -23.66 -30.36 -8.59
N GLY A 623 -22.98 -31.14 -9.42
CA GLY A 623 -22.83 -30.85 -10.84
C GLY A 623 -21.93 -29.67 -11.14
N GLU A 624 -21.06 -29.28 -10.20
CA GLU A 624 -20.17 -28.12 -10.29
C GLU A 624 -18.68 -28.54 -10.18
N ALA A 625 -18.36 -29.74 -10.74
CA ALA A 625 -17.04 -30.36 -10.67
C ALA A 625 -16.03 -29.73 -11.66
N TYR A 626 -15.83 -28.43 -11.57
CA TYR A 626 -14.86 -27.68 -12.40
C TYR A 626 -14.15 -26.60 -11.59
N GLY A 627 -12.91 -26.32 -11.99
CA GLY A 627 -12.07 -25.37 -11.30
C GLY A 627 -10.92 -26.00 -10.53
N PHE A 628 -10.31 -25.24 -9.65
CA PHE A 628 -9.12 -25.66 -8.90
C PHE A 628 -8.86 -24.82 -7.65
N VAL A 629 -8.10 -25.38 -6.74
CA VAL A 629 -7.40 -24.67 -5.67
C VAL A 629 -5.91 -24.64 -5.99
N LYS A 630 -5.33 -23.44 -6.08
CA LYS A 630 -3.93 -23.19 -6.39
C LYS A 630 -3.27 -22.48 -5.22
N VAL A 631 -2.22 -23.06 -4.65
CA VAL A 631 -1.53 -22.55 -3.46
C VAL A 631 -0.06 -22.30 -3.77
N LEU A 632 0.41 -21.09 -3.49
CA LEU A 632 1.81 -20.73 -3.54
C LEU A 632 2.38 -20.77 -2.11
N THR A 633 3.48 -21.50 -1.94
CA THR A 633 4.20 -21.58 -0.66
C THR A 633 5.66 -21.17 -0.81
N VAL A 634 6.31 -20.85 0.30
CA VAL A 634 7.76 -20.64 0.34
C VAL A 634 8.44 -21.97 0.00
N PRO A 635 9.42 -22.01 -0.91
CA PRO A 635 10.14 -23.23 -1.25
C PRO A 635 10.70 -23.95 -0.02
N GLY A 636 10.43 -25.24 0.12
CA GLY A 636 10.84 -26.05 1.26
C GLY A 636 10.09 -25.79 2.58
N SER A 637 9.01 -25.02 2.54
CA SER A 637 8.18 -24.69 3.72
C SER A 637 6.70 -24.72 3.37
N ASP A 638 5.85 -25.05 4.35
CA ASP A 638 4.39 -25.01 4.23
C ASP A 638 3.77 -23.62 4.40
N LYS A 639 4.63 -22.59 4.55
CA LYS A 639 4.20 -21.19 4.71
C LYS A 639 3.54 -20.68 3.43
N ILE A 640 2.30 -20.28 3.53
CA ILE A 640 1.47 -19.82 2.42
C ILE A 640 1.86 -18.38 2.02
N LEU A 641 2.10 -18.16 0.73
CA LEU A 641 2.35 -16.87 0.11
C LEU A 641 1.09 -16.30 -0.54
N GLY A 642 0.25 -17.18 -1.08
CA GLY A 642 -1.01 -16.80 -1.67
C GLY A 642 -1.80 -18.01 -2.14
N VAL A 643 -3.11 -17.81 -2.34
CA VAL A 643 -4.06 -18.83 -2.77
C VAL A 643 -5.03 -18.25 -3.77
N THR A 644 -5.30 -18.99 -4.82
CA THR A 644 -6.38 -18.73 -5.79
C THR A 644 -7.30 -19.94 -5.85
N ILE A 645 -8.59 -19.71 -5.67
CA ILE A 645 -9.63 -20.73 -5.81
C ILE A 645 -10.55 -20.30 -6.94
N VAL A 646 -10.77 -21.20 -7.89
CA VAL A 646 -11.77 -21.06 -8.94
C VAL A 646 -12.76 -22.20 -8.77
N GLY A 647 -14.02 -21.90 -8.50
CA GLY A 647 -15.05 -22.93 -8.25
C GLY A 647 -16.30 -22.36 -7.63
N ASP A 648 -17.29 -23.22 -7.37
CA ASP A 648 -18.49 -22.80 -6.65
C ASP A 648 -18.15 -22.47 -5.18
N HIS A 649 -18.75 -21.43 -4.64
CA HIS A 649 -18.49 -20.94 -3.27
C HIS A 649 -17.02 -20.65 -2.95
N ALA A 650 -16.20 -20.31 -3.94
CA ALA A 650 -14.79 -20.00 -3.73
C ALA A 650 -14.57 -18.87 -2.73
N GLY A 651 -15.46 -17.87 -2.71
CA GLY A 651 -15.44 -16.75 -1.77
C GLY A 651 -15.63 -17.16 -0.31
N ASP A 652 -16.39 -18.23 -0.05
CA ASP A 652 -16.59 -18.79 1.29
C ASP A 652 -15.42 -19.70 1.70
N ILE A 653 -15.01 -20.59 0.79
CA ILE A 653 -13.97 -21.59 1.02
C ILE A 653 -12.60 -20.96 1.32
N ILE A 654 -12.26 -19.84 0.69
CA ILE A 654 -10.96 -19.17 0.84
C ILE A 654 -10.73 -18.62 2.26
N CYS A 655 -11.80 -18.47 3.07
CA CYS A 655 -11.71 -17.90 4.41
C CYS A 655 -10.80 -18.68 5.36
N GLU A 656 -10.67 -19.99 5.18
CA GLU A 656 -9.72 -20.82 5.94
C GLU A 656 -8.27 -20.40 5.66
N TYR A 657 -7.92 -20.17 4.39
CA TYR A 657 -6.58 -19.69 4.01
C TYR A 657 -6.33 -18.25 4.50
N VAL A 658 -7.36 -17.39 4.51
CA VAL A 658 -7.26 -16.04 5.09
C VAL A 658 -6.90 -16.13 6.57
N ALA A 659 -7.56 -16.99 7.33
CA ALA A 659 -7.25 -17.22 8.74
C ALA A 659 -5.84 -17.82 8.93
N ALA A 660 -5.50 -18.83 8.13
CA ALA A 660 -4.20 -19.47 8.16
C ALA A 660 -3.04 -18.47 7.90
N MET A 661 -3.14 -17.67 6.85
CA MET A 661 -2.15 -16.64 6.52
C MET A 661 -2.08 -15.53 7.59
N LYS A 662 -3.22 -15.09 8.10
CA LYS A 662 -3.28 -14.03 9.12
C LYS A 662 -2.59 -14.44 10.42
N HIS A 663 -2.77 -15.69 10.82
CA HIS A 663 -2.23 -16.24 12.08
C HIS A 663 -0.92 -17.02 11.88
N GLY A 664 -0.40 -17.10 10.65
CA GLY A 664 0.87 -17.76 10.36
C GLY A 664 0.81 -19.28 10.37
N PHE A 665 -0.36 -19.87 10.12
CA PHE A 665 -0.49 -21.31 9.95
C PHE A 665 -0.07 -21.71 8.52
N GLY A 666 0.62 -22.84 8.41
CA GLY A 666 0.99 -23.43 7.12
C GLY A 666 0.04 -24.55 6.70
N LEU A 667 0.29 -25.14 5.52
CA LEU A 667 -0.52 -26.20 4.93
C LEU A 667 -0.59 -27.46 5.80
N ASN A 668 0.45 -27.77 6.58
CA ASN A 668 0.41 -28.90 7.51
C ASN A 668 -0.69 -28.77 8.58
N LYS A 669 -1.01 -27.53 9.00
CA LYS A 669 -2.10 -27.30 9.97
C LYS A 669 -3.46 -27.48 9.30
N ILE A 670 -3.63 -26.99 8.07
CA ILE A 670 -4.86 -27.23 7.29
C ILE A 670 -5.06 -28.74 7.06
N LEU A 671 -4.02 -29.46 6.63
CA LEU A 671 -4.07 -30.92 6.41
C LEU A 671 -4.43 -31.67 7.69
N GLY A 672 -3.95 -31.23 8.85
CA GLY A 672 -4.23 -31.82 10.15
C GLY A 672 -5.57 -31.44 10.76
N THR A 673 -6.32 -30.51 10.13
CA THR A 673 -7.66 -30.10 10.56
C THR A 673 -8.71 -31.09 10.02
N ILE A 674 -9.67 -31.47 10.86
CA ILE A 674 -10.78 -32.33 10.43
C ILE A 674 -11.79 -31.48 9.65
N HIS A 675 -12.00 -31.80 8.38
CA HIS A 675 -13.03 -31.19 7.54
C HIS A 675 -14.27 -32.08 7.50
N ILE A 676 -15.43 -31.47 7.46
CA ILE A 676 -16.70 -32.18 7.31
C ILE A 676 -16.76 -32.79 5.90
N TYR A 677 -17.10 -34.08 5.80
CA TYR A 677 -17.32 -34.79 4.56
C TYR A 677 -18.83 -35.05 4.33
N PRO A 678 -19.39 -34.88 3.11
CA PRO A 678 -18.74 -34.24 1.96
C PRO A 678 -19.02 -32.72 1.94
N THR A 679 -17.99 -31.91 1.77
CA THR A 679 -18.10 -30.45 1.63
C THR A 679 -17.15 -29.90 0.58
N LEU A 680 -17.45 -28.71 0.04
CA LEU A 680 -16.56 -28.01 -0.87
C LEU A 680 -15.26 -27.55 -0.16
N ALA A 681 -15.30 -27.33 1.16
CA ALA A 681 -14.12 -26.93 1.95
C ALA A 681 -13.02 -28.01 2.01
N GLU A 682 -13.33 -29.30 1.75
CA GLU A 682 -12.32 -30.36 1.67
C GLU A 682 -11.30 -30.12 0.56
N ALA A 683 -11.63 -29.29 -0.46
CA ALA A 683 -10.67 -28.88 -1.49
C ALA A 683 -9.40 -28.26 -0.89
N ASN A 684 -9.51 -27.52 0.25
CA ASN A 684 -8.38 -26.95 0.95
C ASN A 684 -7.47 -28.01 1.56
N LYS A 685 -8.08 -29.02 2.20
CA LYS A 685 -7.35 -30.17 2.76
C LYS A 685 -6.65 -30.99 1.67
N TYR A 686 -7.32 -31.23 0.55
CA TYR A 686 -6.72 -31.96 -0.57
C TYR A 686 -5.59 -31.20 -1.23
N ALA A 687 -5.72 -29.88 -1.42
CA ALA A 687 -4.63 -29.03 -1.90
C ALA A 687 -3.40 -29.07 -0.95
N ALA A 688 -3.64 -29.06 0.37
CA ALA A 688 -2.59 -29.25 1.36
C ALA A 688 -1.98 -30.66 1.31
N GLY A 689 -2.79 -31.69 0.97
CA GLY A 689 -2.34 -33.06 0.73
C GLY A 689 -1.45 -33.17 -0.50
N VAL A 690 -1.78 -32.51 -1.61
CA VAL A 690 -0.93 -32.42 -2.81
C VAL A 690 0.43 -31.85 -2.45
N TRP A 691 0.45 -30.67 -1.77
CA TRP A 691 1.69 -30.08 -1.30
C TRP A 691 2.53 -31.03 -0.45
N LYS A 692 1.88 -31.74 0.49
CA LYS A 692 2.56 -32.70 1.38
C LYS A 692 3.22 -33.84 0.61
N LYS A 693 2.54 -34.37 -0.40
CA LYS A 693 3.05 -35.42 -1.28
C LYS A 693 4.25 -34.94 -2.10
N GLU A 694 4.15 -33.76 -2.71
CA GLU A 694 5.20 -33.16 -3.53
C GLU A 694 6.47 -32.82 -2.71
N ASN A 695 6.31 -32.45 -1.43
CA ASN A 695 7.40 -32.09 -0.53
C ASN A 695 7.79 -33.21 0.44
N ALA A 696 7.38 -34.46 0.17
CA ALA A 696 7.73 -35.58 1.01
C ALA A 696 9.25 -35.86 0.95
N PRO A 697 9.93 -36.06 2.10
CA PRO A 697 11.38 -36.26 2.14
C PRO A 697 11.73 -37.64 1.59
N LYS A 698 12.29 -37.69 0.38
CA LYS A 698 12.59 -38.95 -0.35
C LYS A 698 13.39 -39.93 0.49
N LYS A 699 14.47 -39.50 1.13
CA LYS A 699 15.31 -40.33 2.00
C LYS A 699 14.55 -40.95 3.17
N ALA A 700 13.61 -40.22 3.76
CA ALA A 700 12.76 -40.75 4.84
C ALA A 700 11.78 -41.81 4.31
N LEU A 701 11.23 -41.61 3.12
CA LEU A 701 10.36 -42.60 2.47
C LEU A 701 11.12 -43.88 2.09
N GLU A 702 12.36 -43.76 1.58
CA GLU A 702 13.25 -44.89 1.29
C GLU A 702 13.57 -45.67 2.57
N PHE A 703 13.92 -44.96 3.66
CA PHE A 703 14.11 -45.57 4.96
C PHE A 703 12.85 -46.32 5.47
N LEU A 704 11.68 -45.67 5.35
CA LEU A 704 10.42 -46.28 5.77
C LEU A 704 10.08 -47.48 4.92
N ALA A 705 10.37 -47.50 3.61
CA ALA A 705 10.19 -48.64 2.74
C ALA A 705 11.05 -49.82 3.23
N TRP A 706 12.35 -49.56 3.46
CA TRP A 706 13.26 -50.56 4.03
C TRP A 706 12.79 -51.06 5.41
N PHE A 707 12.36 -50.17 6.30
CA PHE A 707 11.85 -50.52 7.63
C PHE A 707 10.62 -51.41 7.57
N HIS A 708 9.67 -51.09 6.68
CA HIS A 708 8.48 -51.93 6.49
C HIS A 708 8.78 -53.28 5.84
N GLU A 709 9.76 -53.36 4.95
CA GLU A 709 10.22 -54.60 4.37
C GLU A 709 10.86 -55.48 5.45
N TRP A 710 11.76 -54.90 6.27
CA TRP A 710 12.35 -55.61 7.40
C TRP A 710 11.32 -56.11 8.42
N ARG A 711 10.24 -55.38 8.67
CA ARG A 711 9.17 -55.82 9.57
C ARG A 711 8.30 -56.93 9.00
N ARG A 712 8.34 -57.20 7.71
CA ARG A 712 7.59 -58.30 7.04
C ARG A 712 8.44 -59.56 6.86
N SER A 713 9.76 -59.45 6.92
CA SER A 713 10.70 -60.58 6.94
C SER A 713 10.79 -61.17 8.36
#